data_eb89341c3ca7c7713b806a4984e2b680
#
_entry.id   eb89341c3ca7c7713b806a4984e2b680
#
_cell.length_a   1.000
_cell.length_b   1.000
_cell.length_c   1.000
_cell.angle_alpha   90.00
_cell.angle_beta   90.00
_cell.angle_gamma   90.00
#
_symmetry.space_group_name_H-M   'P 1'
#
loop_
_entity.id
_entity.type
_entity.pdbx_description
1 polymer ?
#
loop_
_entity_poly.entity_id
_entity_poly.type
_entity_poly.pdbx_seq_one_letter_code
_entity_poly.pdbx_strand_id
1 'polypeptide(L)'
;MKTKRLTKLLMASAIALASSATTVQAATTAVSASKASVAGTFTTGDKTFLLNGQPFVVKAAEVHYPRIPRPYWEHRIKMCRALGMNTLCLYVFWNIHEQQEGQFDFTGNNNVAEFCRLAQKNDMYVIVRPGPYVCAEWEMGGLPWWLLKKKDIRLRERDSYFMERVKIFEQKVGEQLKPLTIQNGGPIIMIQVENEYGSYGEDKPYVSEIRDCLRGIYGKELELFQCDWSSNFEKNGLDDLTWTMNFGTGANIDQQFRRLGELRPNAPKMCSEFWSGWFDKWGARHETRPAKDMVAGMDEMLSKGISFSLYMTHGGTSFGHWAGANSPGFAPDVTSYDYDAPINEYGQATPKFWELRTMMEKYDANGFALGGRKGSLPAVPKAPMPIITVPKFELKDFKPFVYGCDSIAKEGGLKTFEEMDFGWGSMIYGTELPEIPTRSVLTADIHDFAQFFINGKYVGKTDRVKNEKTITLPPVRRGDKLLIIVEGMGRINFGRAIKDFKGIVSDVAITAVMDNHEITWKPQLWLKIRIPDDYNSAVRALAAPADDREKDFAPNGRGYYRGYFTLKKVGDTFLNFETWGKGQVYVNGHAMGRIWSIGPQQTLYIPGCWLKKGKNEIIVLDVVGPREPVVWGQATPELNKLQLEKSNKHNAPGDRPDLNSATPATFSTGGGSATAKPGNGWQTFRFQAPQKGRHIAIEILSTQKDGDRTAIAELYLQGADGKRLSREPWTCKYADSEEDNGNHTLDKVFDLQESTYWQTEKSAAPPHLLVIDLGAVQTVTALEYLPRAEQGAPGSMKNFKVYMY
;
A
#
# COMPACT_ATOMS: atom_id res chain seq x y z
N MET A 1 -30.78 35.40 59.77
CA MET A 1 -30.77 36.41 58.71
C MET A 1 -29.85 36.00 57.53
N LYS A 2 -29.73 34.73 57.23
CA LYS A 2 -28.89 34.26 56.08
C LYS A 2 -29.64 33.41 55.09
N THR A 3 -30.91 33.17 55.21
CA THR A 3 -31.72 32.30 54.35
C THR A 3 -32.61 33.01 53.34
N LYS A 4 -32.68 34.37 53.36
CA LYS A 4 -33.54 35.13 52.47
C LYS A 4 -32.81 35.74 51.25
N ARG A 5 -31.46 35.59 51.13
CA ARG A 5 -30.70 36.09 49.98
C ARG A 5 -30.46 35.03 48.87
N LEU A 6 -30.59 33.71 49.17
CA LEU A 6 -30.39 32.66 48.17
C LEU A 6 -31.60 32.42 47.23
N THR A 7 -32.83 32.74 47.79
CA THR A 7 -34.05 32.51 46.98
C THR A 7 -34.30 33.62 45.92
N LYS A 8 -33.70 34.79 46.05
CA LYS A 8 -33.81 35.85 45.04
C LYS A 8 -32.81 35.73 43.88
N LEU A 9 -31.71 34.93 44.05
CA LEU A 9 -30.77 34.69 42.95
C LEU A 9 -31.22 33.53 42.05
N LEU A 10 -32.01 32.59 42.57
CA LEU A 10 -32.56 31.48 41.78
C LEU A 10 -33.76 31.85 40.89
N MET A 11 -34.53 32.94 41.28
CA MET A 11 -35.59 33.44 40.42
C MET A 11 -35.14 34.32 39.29
N ALA A 12 -33.98 34.97 39.36
CA ALA A 12 -33.44 35.78 38.26
C ALA A 12 -32.81 34.94 37.16
N SER A 13 -32.33 33.73 37.48
CA SER A 13 -31.76 32.77 36.50
C SER A 13 -32.83 32.04 35.71
N ALA A 14 -34.06 31.87 36.28
CA ALA A 14 -35.15 31.16 35.56
C ALA A 14 -35.86 32.04 34.53
N ILE A 15 -35.81 33.37 34.67
CA ILE A 15 -36.45 34.32 33.72
C ILE A 15 -35.50 34.62 32.55
N ALA A 16 -34.19 34.47 32.69
CA ALA A 16 -33.24 34.68 31.61
C ALA A 16 -33.16 33.48 30.65
N LEU A 17 -33.57 32.27 31.08
CA LEU A 17 -33.63 31.07 30.24
C LEU A 17 -34.96 30.94 29.45
N ALA A 18 -36.02 31.62 29.86
CA ALA A 18 -37.31 31.62 29.14
C ALA A 18 -37.38 32.62 27.96
N SER A 19 -36.51 33.62 27.92
CA SER A 19 -36.47 34.61 26.84
C SER A 19 -35.50 34.30 25.73
N SER A 20 -34.62 33.27 25.90
CA SER A 20 -33.72 32.80 24.84
C SER A 20 -34.25 31.57 24.04
N ALA A 21 -35.36 30.98 24.49
CA ALA A 21 -35.98 29.84 23.81
C ALA A 21 -36.96 30.21 22.71
N THR A 22 -37.37 31.48 22.62
CA THR A 22 -38.38 31.98 21.64
C THR A 22 -37.78 32.62 20.37
N THR A 23 -36.43 32.79 20.30
CA THR A 23 -35.75 33.32 19.11
C THR A 23 -35.01 32.30 18.28
N VAL A 24 -34.99 31.03 18.69
CA VAL A 24 -34.37 29.94 17.90
C VAL A 24 -35.38 29.14 17.07
N GLN A 25 -36.67 29.39 17.21
CA GLN A 25 -37.74 28.63 16.53
C GLN A 25 -38.25 29.29 15.22
N ALA A 26 -37.64 30.38 14.76
CA ALA A 26 -38.04 31.07 13.52
C ALA A 26 -37.05 30.92 12.34
N ALA A 27 -36.00 30.11 12.49
CA ALA A 27 -34.98 29.90 11.44
C ALA A 27 -34.92 28.45 10.86
N THR A 28 -35.88 27.59 11.17
CA THR A 28 -35.91 26.20 10.69
C THR A 28 -37.21 25.84 9.94
N THR A 29 -37.69 26.74 9.04
CA THR A 29 -38.74 26.36 8.09
C THR A 29 -38.48 26.97 6.73
N ALA A 30 -37.44 26.43 6.07
CA ALA A 30 -37.35 26.39 4.61
C ALA A 30 -36.51 25.19 4.20
N VAL A 31 -36.79 24.02 4.71
CA VAL A 31 -36.45 22.77 4.03
C VAL A 31 -37.57 22.59 3.01
N SER A 32 -37.23 22.87 1.74
CA SER A 32 -38.10 22.53 0.62
C SER A 32 -38.56 21.08 0.82
N ALA A 33 -39.87 20.87 0.80
CA ALA A 33 -40.45 19.52 0.76
C ALA A 33 -39.83 18.83 -0.45
N SER A 34 -38.86 17.92 -0.21
CA SER A 34 -38.39 17.00 -1.22
C SER A 34 -39.62 16.26 -1.74
N LYS A 35 -39.80 16.25 -3.07
CA LYS A 35 -40.75 15.33 -3.70
C LYS A 35 -40.56 13.97 -3.04
N ALA A 36 -41.60 13.40 -2.45
CA ALA A 36 -41.55 12.05 -1.90
C ALA A 36 -40.95 11.14 -2.99
N SER A 37 -39.82 10.51 -2.69
CA SER A 37 -39.14 9.64 -3.62
C SER A 37 -40.06 8.44 -3.90
N VAL A 38 -40.39 8.24 -5.17
CA VAL A 38 -41.27 7.13 -5.57
C VAL A 38 -40.38 5.86 -5.60
N ALA A 39 -40.87 4.80 -4.95
CA ALA A 39 -40.26 3.47 -5.01
C ALA A 39 -40.10 3.03 -6.48
N GLY A 40 -38.92 2.55 -6.82
CA GLY A 40 -38.58 2.07 -8.15
C GLY A 40 -38.13 0.62 -8.16
N THR A 41 -37.83 0.10 -9.36
CA THR A 41 -37.28 -1.25 -9.56
C THR A 41 -36.04 -1.20 -10.43
N PHE A 42 -35.08 -2.04 -10.11
CA PHE A 42 -33.91 -2.31 -10.97
C PHE A 42 -33.72 -3.82 -11.05
N THR A 43 -33.75 -4.39 -12.22
CA THR A 43 -33.72 -5.85 -12.43
C THR A 43 -32.95 -6.20 -13.69
N THR A 44 -32.67 -7.49 -13.89
CA THR A 44 -32.15 -8.01 -15.16
C THR A 44 -33.28 -8.31 -16.14
N GLY A 45 -33.06 -8.01 -17.43
CA GLY A 45 -33.92 -8.37 -18.54
C GLY A 45 -33.17 -9.23 -19.57
N ASP A 46 -33.72 -9.36 -20.78
CA ASP A 46 -33.06 -10.06 -21.87
C ASP A 46 -31.87 -9.23 -22.40
N LYS A 47 -30.67 -9.66 -22.06
CA LYS A 47 -29.35 -9.04 -22.40
C LYS A 47 -29.19 -7.57 -21.95
N THR A 48 -30.02 -7.07 -21.06
CA THR A 48 -29.97 -5.69 -20.58
C THR A 48 -30.42 -5.60 -19.13
N PHE A 49 -30.10 -4.50 -18.44
CA PHE A 49 -30.76 -4.13 -17.20
C PHE A 49 -32.07 -3.41 -17.48
N LEU A 50 -32.99 -3.49 -16.53
CA LEU A 50 -34.29 -2.80 -16.57
C LEU A 50 -34.40 -1.86 -15.38
N LEU A 51 -34.60 -0.57 -15.66
CA LEU A 51 -34.95 0.43 -14.66
C LEU A 51 -36.45 0.77 -14.80
N ASN A 52 -37.22 0.46 -13.78
CA ASN A 52 -38.69 0.59 -13.82
C ASN A 52 -39.32 -0.08 -15.07
N GLY A 53 -38.81 -1.25 -15.40
CA GLY A 53 -39.24 -2.04 -16.57
C GLY A 53 -38.74 -1.56 -17.92
N GLN A 54 -37.95 -0.48 -17.98
CA GLN A 54 -37.38 0.05 -19.23
C GLN A 54 -35.91 -0.37 -19.39
N PRO A 55 -35.45 -0.75 -20.59
CA PRO A 55 -34.06 -1.05 -20.85
C PRO A 55 -33.14 0.09 -20.40
N PHE A 56 -32.09 -0.24 -19.66
CA PHE A 56 -31.19 0.73 -19.05
C PHE A 56 -29.73 0.29 -19.18
N VAL A 57 -28.86 1.19 -19.66
CA VAL A 57 -27.42 1.01 -19.72
C VAL A 57 -26.78 1.77 -18.54
N VAL A 58 -26.15 1.05 -17.63
CA VAL A 58 -25.41 1.62 -16.52
C VAL A 58 -24.11 2.24 -17.05
N LYS A 59 -23.92 3.53 -16.82
CA LYS A 59 -22.70 4.29 -17.08
C LYS A 59 -22.19 4.79 -15.73
N ALA A 60 -21.46 3.93 -15.04
CA ALA A 60 -21.03 4.24 -13.68
C ALA A 60 -19.65 4.89 -13.62
N ALA A 61 -19.50 5.82 -12.69
CA ALA A 61 -18.27 6.44 -12.29
C ALA A 61 -17.83 5.86 -10.93
N GLU A 62 -16.70 5.18 -10.87
CA GLU A 62 -16.12 4.75 -9.60
C GLU A 62 -15.49 5.95 -8.89
N VAL A 63 -15.97 6.24 -7.67
CA VAL A 63 -15.55 7.36 -6.84
C VAL A 63 -15.65 6.97 -5.36
N HIS A 64 -14.59 7.14 -4.60
CA HIS A 64 -14.51 6.73 -3.22
C HIS A 64 -14.64 7.93 -2.26
N TYR A 65 -15.77 8.03 -1.55
CA TYR A 65 -16.06 9.17 -0.66
C TYR A 65 -15.00 9.44 0.41
N PRO A 66 -14.29 8.45 1.01
CA PRO A 66 -13.26 8.74 2.00
C PRO A 66 -12.00 9.40 1.42
N ARG A 67 -11.78 9.26 0.11
CA ARG A 67 -10.65 9.88 -0.62
C ARG A 67 -10.91 11.32 -1.05
N ILE A 68 -12.06 11.86 -0.67
CA ILE A 68 -12.50 13.21 -1.04
C ILE A 68 -12.94 13.94 0.23
N PRO A 69 -12.48 15.16 0.52
CA PRO A 69 -13.02 15.95 1.62
C PRO A 69 -14.53 16.16 1.45
N ARG A 70 -15.31 15.92 2.50
CA ARG A 70 -16.78 16.02 2.48
C ARG A 70 -17.31 17.30 1.81
N PRO A 71 -16.74 18.51 2.03
CA PRO A 71 -17.20 19.73 1.34
C PRO A 71 -17.06 19.69 -0.18
N TYR A 72 -16.25 18.79 -0.72
CA TYR A 72 -16.02 18.64 -2.16
C TYR A 72 -16.80 17.49 -2.81
N TRP A 73 -17.54 16.68 -2.04
CA TRP A 73 -18.31 15.54 -2.58
C TRP A 73 -19.25 15.93 -3.71
N GLU A 74 -20.08 16.96 -3.50
CA GLU A 74 -21.07 17.38 -4.50
C GLU A 74 -20.42 17.88 -5.79
N HIS A 75 -19.26 18.55 -5.69
CA HIS A 75 -18.48 18.95 -6.86
C HIS A 75 -18.01 17.72 -7.68
N ARG A 76 -17.45 16.71 -7.02
CA ARG A 76 -16.97 15.48 -7.71
C ARG A 76 -18.13 14.72 -8.35
N ILE A 77 -19.27 14.64 -7.70
CA ILE A 77 -20.51 14.04 -8.25
C ILE A 77 -20.96 14.80 -9.51
N LYS A 78 -20.99 16.12 -9.47
CA LYS A 78 -21.32 16.96 -10.63
C LYS A 78 -20.33 16.82 -11.77
N MET A 79 -19.03 16.63 -11.49
CA MET A 79 -18.02 16.35 -12.49
C MET A 79 -18.30 15.00 -13.20
N CYS A 80 -18.65 13.97 -12.46
CA CYS A 80 -19.05 12.68 -13.03
C CYS A 80 -20.31 12.81 -13.90
N ARG A 81 -21.29 13.56 -13.42
CA ARG A 81 -22.53 13.81 -14.19
C ARG A 81 -22.25 14.60 -15.48
N ALA A 82 -21.37 15.60 -15.41
CA ALA A 82 -20.93 16.38 -16.56
C ALA A 82 -20.17 15.52 -17.59
N LEU A 83 -19.51 14.45 -17.15
CA LEU A 83 -18.85 13.49 -18.03
C LEU A 83 -19.84 12.58 -18.79
N GLY A 84 -21.13 12.60 -18.41
CA GLY A 84 -22.17 11.76 -19.03
C GLY A 84 -22.49 10.48 -18.27
N MET A 85 -21.97 10.33 -17.04
CA MET A 85 -22.31 9.20 -16.18
C MET A 85 -23.72 9.37 -15.58
N ASN A 86 -24.42 8.25 -15.38
CA ASN A 86 -25.75 8.20 -14.79
C ASN A 86 -25.77 7.51 -13.43
N THR A 87 -24.66 6.92 -13.04
CA THR A 87 -24.52 6.13 -11.81
C THR A 87 -23.17 6.43 -11.16
N LEU A 88 -23.11 6.44 -9.82
CA LEU A 88 -21.88 6.37 -9.06
C LEU A 88 -21.66 4.93 -8.61
N CYS A 89 -20.42 4.47 -8.61
CA CYS A 89 -19.99 3.24 -7.97
C CYS A 89 -19.03 3.57 -6.83
N LEU A 90 -19.18 2.91 -5.68
CA LEU A 90 -18.37 3.20 -4.51
C LEU A 90 -18.13 1.96 -3.67
N TYR A 91 -16.95 1.88 -3.06
CA TYR A 91 -16.65 0.95 -1.98
C TYR A 91 -17.06 1.49 -0.62
N VAL A 92 -17.44 0.58 0.30
CA VAL A 92 -17.54 0.86 1.74
C VAL A 92 -16.35 0.18 2.42
N PHE A 93 -15.42 0.96 2.95
CA PHE A 93 -14.19 0.45 3.55
C PHE A 93 -14.45 0.12 5.02
N TRP A 94 -14.48 -1.15 5.37
CA TRP A 94 -14.77 -1.59 6.73
C TRP A 94 -13.88 -0.91 7.78
N ASN A 95 -12.56 -0.87 7.55
CA ASN A 95 -11.60 -0.36 8.51
C ASN A 95 -11.68 1.15 8.80
N ILE A 96 -12.31 1.96 7.95
CA ILE A 96 -12.54 3.37 8.26
C ILE A 96 -13.77 3.57 9.12
N HIS A 97 -14.74 2.67 9.00
CA HIS A 97 -15.98 2.70 9.78
C HIS A 97 -15.86 2.02 11.13
N GLU A 98 -14.95 1.06 11.28
CA GLU A 98 -14.71 0.32 12.53
C GLU A 98 -13.20 0.25 12.79
N GLN A 99 -12.60 1.41 13.16
CA GLN A 99 -11.16 1.51 13.43
C GLN A 99 -10.75 0.77 14.71
N GLN A 100 -11.68 0.60 15.64
CA GLN A 100 -11.57 -0.23 16.83
C GLN A 100 -12.77 -1.17 16.86
N GLU A 101 -12.54 -2.40 17.26
CA GLU A 101 -13.57 -3.43 17.30
C GLU A 101 -14.81 -2.98 18.09
N GLY A 102 -15.97 -3.05 17.46
CA GLY A 102 -17.26 -2.66 18.05
C GLY A 102 -17.57 -1.17 18.06
N GLN A 103 -16.65 -0.31 17.58
CA GLN A 103 -16.85 1.14 17.52
C GLN A 103 -17.04 1.60 16.08
N PHE A 104 -18.31 1.88 15.73
CA PHE A 104 -18.67 2.27 14.36
C PHE A 104 -18.81 3.78 14.21
N ASP A 105 -18.28 4.33 13.11
CA ASP A 105 -18.42 5.74 12.74
C ASP A 105 -18.91 5.89 11.30
N PHE A 106 -20.11 6.49 11.17
CA PHE A 106 -20.74 6.87 9.90
C PHE A 106 -20.98 8.39 9.85
N THR A 107 -20.13 9.18 10.50
CA THR A 107 -20.27 10.64 10.58
C THR A 107 -19.21 11.36 9.76
N GLY A 108 -19.40 12.68 9.53
CA GLY A 108 -18.41 13.51 8.83
C GLY A 108 -18.02 12.95 7.47
N ASN A 109 -16.73 12.72 7.25
CA ASN A 109 -16.20 12.16 6.01
C ASN A 109 -16.53 10.67 5.81
N ASN A 110 -17.02 10.01 6.87
CA ASN A 110 -17.44 8.60 6.84
C ASN A 110 -18.97 8.44 6.59
N ASN A 111 -19.70 9.53 6.32
CA ASN A 111 -21.15 9.49 6.13
C ASN A 111 -21.52 9.02 4.71
N VAL A 112 -21.43 7.73 4.46
CA VAL A 112 -21.75 7.11 3.17
C VAL A 112 -23.21 7.34 2.75
N ALA A 113 -24.13 7.38 3.71
CA ALA A 113 -25.54 7.65 3.42
C ALA A 113 -25.77 9.06 2.85
N GLU A 114 -25.07 10.05 3.38
CA GLU A 114 -25.11 11.42 2.83
C GLU A 114 -24.53 11.47 1.42
N PHE A 115 -23.39 10.76 1.16
CA PHE A 115 -22.84 10.68 -0.17
C PHE A 115 -23.83 10.12 -1.20
N CYS A 116 -24.56 9.06 -0.82
CA CYS A 116 -25.62 8.48 -1.66
C CYS A 116 -26.80 9.48 -1.89
N ARG A 117 -27.21 10.22 -0.87
CA ARG A 117 -28.25 11.26 -1.03
C ARG A 117 -27.81 12.41 -1.93
N LEU A 118 -26.53 12.79 -1.86
CA LEU A 118 -25.95 13.78 -2.78
C LEU A 118 -25.94 13.27 -4.23
N ALA A 119 -25.68 11.99 -4.45
CA ALA A 119 -25.80 11.38 -5.76
C ALA A 119 -27.24 11.50 -6.29
N GLN A 120 -28.23 11.10 -5.48
CA GLN A 120 -29.66 11.22 -5.84
C GLN A 120 -30.07 12.67 -6.16
N LYS A 121 -29.63 13.62 -5.34
CA LYS A 121 -29.87 15.05 -5.57
C LYS A 121 -29.34 15.56 -6.92
N ASN A 122 -28.30 14.92 -7.43
CA ASN A 122 -27.66 15.25 -8.71
C ASN A 122 -28.05 14.27 -9.83
N ASP A 123 -29.22 13.64 -9.76
CA ASP A 123 -29.78 12.73 -10.75
C ASP A 123 -28.88 11.56 -11.10
N MET A 124 -28.20 10.98 -10.10
CA MET A 124 -27.34 9.80 -10.26
C MET A 124 -27.83 8.64 -9.38
N TYR A 125 -27.85 7.46 -9.97
CA TYR A 125 -28.02 6.20 -9.23
C TYR A 125 -26.71 5.82 -8.53
N VAL A 126 -26.74 4.79 -7.69
CA VAL A 126 -25.60 4.33 -6.92
C VAL A 126 -25.49 2.81 -6.95
N ILE A 127 -24.27 2.32 -7.19
CA ILE A 127 -23.86 0.95 -6.96
C ILE A 127 -22.96 0.95 -5.73
N VAL A 128 -23.26 0.08 -4.76
CA VAL A 128 -22.49 -0.05 -3.51
C VAL A 128 -21.73 -1.35 -3.52
N ARG A 129 -20.47 -1.29 -3.13
CA ARG A 129 -19.54 -2.42 -3.03
C ARG A 129 -19.06 -2.54 -1.57
N PRO A 130 -19.86 -3.18 -0.66
CA PRO A 130 -19.55 -3.17 0.77
C PRO A 130 -18.43 -4.12 1.18
N GLY A 131 -18.06 -5.05 0.35
CA GLY A 131 -17.01 -6.00 0.63
C GLY A 131 -17.50 -7.35 1.18
N PRO A 132 -16.93 -7.82 2.31
CA PRO A 132 -16.12 -7.18 3.37
C PRO A 132 -14.70 -6.75 2.97
N TYR A 133 -14.13 -7.35 1.94
CA TYR A 133 -12.87 -7.00 1.32
C TYR A 133 -13.13 -6.23 0.02
N VAL A 134 -12.38 -5.16 -0.20
CA VAL A 134 -12.60 -4.26 -1.34
C VAL A 134 -11.35 -3.99 -2.19
N CYS A 135 -10.16 -4.45 -1.81
CA CYS A 135 -8.89 -4.18 -2.48
C CYS A 135 -8.54 -2.68 -2.50
N ALA A 136 -8.74 -2.02 -3.63
CA ALA A 136 -8.73 -0.57 -3.86
C ALA A 136 -7.41 0.15 -3.49
N GLU A 137 -6.27 -0.54 -3.43
CA GLU A 137 -4.99 0.02 -2.97
C GLU A 137 -5.14 0.77 -1.64
N TRP A 138 -6.06 0.25 -0.82
CA TRP A 138 -6.40 0.75 0.50
C TRP A 138 -5.87 -0.18 1.57
N GLU A 139 -5.49 0.37 2.71
CA GLU A 139 -4.97 -0.36 3.88
C GLU A 139 -5.69 -1.70 4.09
N MET A 140 -4.95 -2.83 3.99
CA MET A 140 -5.44 -4.20 4.17
C MET A 140 -6.67 -4.55 3.29
N GLY A 141 -6.84 -3.88 2.14
CA GLY A 141 -8.01 -4.09 1.27
C GLY A 141 -9.35 -3.75 1.91
N GLY A 142 -9.35 -2.82 2.88
CA GLY A 142 -10.51 -2.40 3.64
C GLY A 142 -10.78 -3.20 4.91
N LEU A 143 -10.09 -4.32 5.14
CA LEU A 143 -10.25 -5.12 6.35
C LEU A 143 -9.62 -4.42 7.57
N PRO A 144 -10.22 -4.47 8.76
CA PRO A 144 -9.64 -3.87 9.96
C PRO A 144 -8.40 -4.60 10.48
N TRP A 145 -7.37 -3.84 10.84
CA TRP A 145 -6.13 -4.36 11.42
C TRP A 145 -6.34 -5.20 12.70
N TRP A 146 -7.33 -4.83 13.52
CA TRP A 146 -7.60 -5.50 14.80
C TRP A 146 -8.08 -6.96 14.63
N LEU A 147 -8.52 -7.38 13.45
CA LEU A 147 -8.75 -8.79 13.12
C LEU A 147 -7.49 -9.63 13.30
N LEU A 148 -6.30 -9.06 13.05
CA LEU A 148 -5.02 -9.74 13.18
C LEU A 148 -4.57 -9.94 14.64
N LYS A 149 -5.26 -9.34 15.62
CA LYS A 149 -5.04 -9.65 17.05
C LYS A 149 -5.31 -11.14 17.33
N LYS A 150 -6.19 -11.76 16.57
CA LYS A 150 -6.38 -13.21 16.54
C LYS A 150 -5.42 -13.81 15.49
N LYS A 151 -4.24 -14.23 15.94
CA LYS A 151 -3.15 -14.70 15.08
C LYS A 151 -3.52 -15.85 14.13
N ASP A 152 -4.41 -16.74 14.55
CA ASP A 152 -4.89 -17.89 13.79
C ASP A 152 -6.07 -17.58 12.87
N ILE A 153 -6.55 -16.32 12.82
CA ILE A 153 -7.66 -15.91 11.95
C ILE A 153 -7.39 -16.29 10.48
N ARG A 154 -8.43 -16.78 9.82
CA ARG A 154 -8.42 -16.99 8.36
C ARG A 154 -9.31 -15.95 7.70
N LEU A 155 -8.67 -15.00 7.02
CA LEU A 155 -9.33 -13.90 6.34
C LEU A 155 -9.96 -14.39 5.03
N ARG A 156 -11.12 -13.86 4.67
CA ARG A 156 -11.86 -14.21 3.45
C ARG A 156 -12.11 -15.72 3.32
N GLU A 157 -12.37 -16.35 4.44
CA GLU A 157 -12.70 -17.77 4.57
C GLU A 157 -13.81 -17.95 5.62
N ARG A 158 -14.37 -19.15 5.73
CA ARG A 158 -15.38 -19.51 6.75
C ARG A 158 -14.74 -19.71 8.14
N ASP A 159 -13.99 -18.73 8.60
CA ASP A 159 -13.55 -18.61 10.00
C ASP A 159 -14.71 -18.05 10.83
N SER A 160 -15.04 -18.69 11.94
CA SER A 160 -16.23 -18.32 12.73
C SER A 160 -16.19 -16.89 13.26
N TYR A 161 -15.01 -16.46 13.74
CA TYR A 161 -14.84 -15.10 14.24
C TYR A 161 -14.86 -14.08 13.10
N PHE A 162 -14.15 -14.34 12.00
CA PHE A 162 -14.18 -13.47 10.83
C PHE A 162 -15.62 -13.28 10.31
N MET A 163 -16.36 -14.38 10.12
CA MET A 163 -17.75 -14.32 9.61
C MET A 163 -18.72 -13.64 10.57
N GLU A 164 -18.53 -13.79 11.89
CA GLU A 164 -19.31 -13.07 12.89
C GLU A 164 -19.09 -11.54 12.74
N ARG A 165 -17.84 -11.11 12.65
CA ARG A 165 -17.50 -9.67 12.50
C ARG A 165 -17.99 -9.11 11.18
N VAL A 166 -17.86 -9.86 10.09
CA VAL A 166 -18.43 -9.49 8.78
C VAL A 166 -19.93 -9.26 8.87
N LYS A 167 -20.69 -10.17 9.46
CA LYS A 167 -22.15 -10.03 9.58
C LYS A 167 -22.56 -8.80 10.40
N ILE A 168 -21.81 -8.49 11.46
CA ILE A 168 -22.03 -7.27 12.26
C ILE A 168 -21.75 -6.02 11.42
N PHE A 169 -20.64 -5.97 10.70
CA PHE A 169 -20.28 -4.85 9.83
C PHE A 169 -21.33 -4.64 8.73
N GLU A 170 -21.71 -5.69 8.00
CA GLU A 170 -22.71 -5.60 6.93
C GLU A 170 -24.07 -5.13 7.47
N GLN A 171 -24.45 -5.59 8.68
CA GLN A 171 -25.66 -5.10 9.34
C GLN A 171 -25.60 -3.61 9.65
N LYS A 172 -24.43 -3.12 10.15
CA LYS A 172 -24.21 -1.68 10.43
C LYS A 172 -24.24 -0.83 9.17
N VAL A 173 -23.67 -1.31 8.08
CA VAL A 173 -23.78 -0.67 6.76
C VAL A 173 -25.23 -0.69 6.28
N GLY A 174 -25.92 -1.80 6.45
CA GLY A 174 -27.34 -1.95 6.11
C GLY A 174 -28.25 -0.96 6.84
N GLU A 175 -28.00 -0.68 8.13
CA GLU A 175 -28.73 0.34 8.89
C GLU A 175 -28.63 1.72 8.23
N GLN A 176 -27.52 2.04 7.56
CA GLN A 176 -27.30 3.30 6.86
C GLN A 176 -27.92 3.31 5.46
N LEU A 177 -27.82 2.22 4.72
CA LEU A 177 -28.06 2.18 3.28
C LEU A 177 -29.39 1.56 2.86
N LYS A 178 -29.98 0.66 3.64
CA LYS A 178 -31.28 0.05 3.30
C LYS A 178 -32.39 1.09 3.01
N PRO A 179 -32.51 2.19 3.77
CA PRO A 179 -33.51 3.23 3.46
C PRO A 179 -33.26 3.94 2.12
N LEU A 180 -32.08 3.78 1.55
CA LEU A 180 -31.64 4.44 0.29
C LEU A 180 -31.64 3.51 -0.91
N THR A 181 -32.16 2.29 -0.78
CA THR A 181 -32.34 1.39 -1.93
C THR A 181 -33.46 1.88 -2.84
N ILE A 182 -33.43 1.51 -4.09
CA ILE A 182 -34.39 1.97 -5.10
C ILE A 182 -35.83 1.57 -4.72
N GLN A 183 -36.02 0.41 -4.10
CA GLN A 183 -37.32 -0.05 -3.61
C GLN A 183 -37.89 0.87 -2.51
N ASN A 184 -37.02 1.57 -1.80
CA ASN A 184 -37.41 2.56 -0.78
C ASN A 184 -37.37 4.01 -1.31
N GLY A 185 -37.23 4.18 -2.65
CA GLY A 185 -37.17 5.47 -3.31
C GLY A 185 -35.80 6.16 -3.27
N GLY A 186 -34.76 5.46 -2.87
CA GLY A 186 -33.39 5.93 -2.87
C GLY A 186 -32.67 5.67 -4.21
N PRO A 187 -31.39 6.03 -4.32
CA PRO A 187 -30.62 5.92 -5.55
C PRO A 187 -29.91 4.57 -5.72
N ILE A 188 -29.85 3.71 -4.70
CA ILE A 188 -29.06 2.46 -4.74
C ILE A 188 -29.78 1.42 -5.57
N ILE A 189 -29.17 1.00 -6.68
CA ILE A 189 -29.72 0.05 -7.64
C ILE A 189 -29.12 -1.34 -7.54
N MET A 190 -27.85 -1.47 -7.14
CA MET A 190 -27.12 -2.74 -7.04
C MET A 190 -26.20 -2.76 -5.84
N ILE A 191 -25.98 -3.96 -5.27
CA ILE A 191 -24.97 -4.20 -4.24
C ILE A 191 -24.10 -5.39 -4.63
N GLN A 192 -22.77 -5.24 -4.49
CA GLN A 192 -21.79 -6.28 -4.78
C GLN A 192 -21.65 -7.25 -3.59
N VAL A 193 -21.47 -8.52 -3.92
CA VAL A 193 -21.13 -9.60 -2.99
C VAL A 193 -19.64 -9.91 -3.10
N GLU A 194 -18.87 -9.66 -2.05
CA GLU A 194 -17.42 -9.82 -2.00
C GLU A 194 -16.68 -8.98 -3.07
N ASN A 195 -15.43 -9.24 -3.39
CA ASN A 195 -14.68 -8.59 -4.47
C ASN A 195 -13.59 -9.50 -5.03
N GLU A 196 -13.67 -9.81 -6.33
CA GLU A 196 -12.67 -10.60 -7.08
C GLU A 196 -12.21 -11.86 -6.34
N TYR A 197 -13.14 -12.57 -5.71
CA TYR A 197 -12.80 -13.70 -4.83
C TYR A 197 -12.09 -14.84 -5.57
N GLY A 198 -12.31 -15.02 -6.87
CA GLY A 198 -11.65 -16.03 -7.68
C GLY A 198 -10.14 -15.83 -7.83
N SER A 199 -9.62 -14.63 -7.56
CA SER A 199 -8.17 -14.36 -7.49
C SER A 199 -7.57 -14.68 -6.11
N TYR A 200 -8.41 -14.90 -5.09
CA TYR A 200 -8.00 -15.22 -3.72
C TYR A 200 -8.25 -16.67 -3.33
N GLY A 201 -9.43 -17.21 -3.61
CA GLY A 201 -9.85 -18.53 -3.17
C GLY A 201 -10.93 -19.17 -4.04
N GLU A 202 -11.40 -20.35 -3.63
CA GLU A 202 -12.42 -21.15 -4.33
C GLU A 202 -13.51 -21.67 -3.39
N ASP A 203 -13.70 -21.04 -2.22
CA ASP A 203 -14.72 -21.43 -1.25
C ASP A 203 -16.09 -20.80 -1.59
N LYS A 204 -16.80 -21.39 -2.55
CA LYS A 204 -18.13 -20.94 -2.96
C LYS A 204 -19.13 -20.85 -1.79
N PRO A 205 -19.15 -21.73 -0.79
CA PRO A 205 -19.96 -21.56 0.43
C PRO A 205 -19.67 -20.27 1.20
N TYR A 206 -18.40 -19.81 1.27
CA TYR A 206 -18.06 -18.52 1.88
C TYR A 206 -18.78 -17.35 1.18
N VAL A 207 -18.70 -17.31 -0.15
CA VAL A 207 -19.38 -16.28 -0.96
C VAL A 207 -20.89 -16.36 -0.77
N SER A 208 -21.45 -17.59 -0.66
CA SER A 208 -22.88 -17.81 -0.40
C SER A 208 -23.30 -17.24 0.95
N GLU A 209 -22.49 -17.36 2.01
CA GLU A 209 -22.80 -16.77 3.32
C GLU A 209 -22.81 -15.24 3.26
N ILE A 210 -21.91 -14.61 2.50
CA ILE A 210 -21.94 -13.15 2.28
C ILE A 210 -23.23 -12.75 1.55
N ARG A 211 -23.57 -13.44 0.45
CA ARG A 211 -24.82 -13.21 -0.30
C ARG A 211 -26.04 -13.33 0.61
N ASP A 212 -26.12 -14.37 1.43
CA ASP A 212 -27.26 -14.62 2.34
C ASP A 212 -27.35 -13.54 3.40
N CYS A 213 -26.23 -13.05 3.92
CA CYS A 213 -26.18 -11.92 4.84
C CYS A 213 -26.78 -10.66 4.19
N LEU A 214 -26.34 -10.31 2.98
CA LEU A 214 -26.85 -9.14 2.24
C LEU A 214 -28.34 -9.31 1.87
N ARG A 215 -28.77 -10.50 1.46
CA ARG A 215 -30.21 -10.80 1.22
C ARG A 215 -31.05 -10.64 2.51
N GLY A 216 -30.54 -11.04 3.66
CA GLY A 216 -31.20 -10.84 4.97
C GLY A 216 -31.37 -9.37 5.32
N ILE A 217 -30.40 -8.53 4.97
CA ILE A 217 -30.41 -7.09 5.23
C ILE A 217 -31.32 -6.35 4.24
N TYR A 218 -31.07 -6.51 2.93
CA TYR A 218 -31.67 -5.67 1.89
C TYR A 218 -32.92 -6.26 1.24
N GLY A 219 -33.20 -7.54 1.46
CA GLY A 219 -34.30 -8.23 0.83
C GLY A 219 -33.96 -8.87 -0.52
N LYS A 220 -34.97 -9.53 -1.11
CA LYS A 220 -34.77 -10.24 -2.38
C LYS A 220 -34.89 -9.36 -3.63
N GLU A 221 -35.53 -8.21 -3.49
CA GLU A 221 -35.87 -7.33 -4.60
C GLU A 221 -34.70 -6.47 -5.08
N LEU A 222 -33.66 -6.31 -4.25
CA LEU A 222 -32.47 -5.53 -4.63
C LEU A 222 -31.54 -6.42 -5.47
N GLU A 223 -31.08 -5.89 -6.59
CA GLU A 223 -30.13 -6.60 -7.46
C GLU A 223 -28.78 -6.76 -6.76
N LEU A 224 -28.32 -8.01 -6.63
CA LEU A 224 -26.97 -8.35 -6.16
C LEU A 224 -26.11 -8.85 -7.31
N PHE A 225 -24.82 -8.53 -7.29
CA PHE A 225 -23.88 -8.96 -8.33
C PHE A 225 -22.53 -9.40 -7.75
N GLN A 226 -21.80 -10.17 -8.54
CA GLN A 226 -20.40 -10.54 -8.29
C GLN A 226 -19.52 -10.01 -9.41
N CYS A 227 -18.30 -9.62 -9.08
CA CYS A 227 -17.29 -9.27 -10.08
C CYS A 227 -16.07 -10.18 -9.95
N ASP A 228 -15.44 -10.45 -11.09
CA ASP A 228 -14.12 -11.08 -11.16
C ASP A 228 -13.49 -10.82 -12.54
N TRP A 229 -12.24 -11.24 -12.70
CA TRP A 229 -11.61 -11.31 -14.01
C TRP A 229 -12.32 -12.39 -14.86
N SER A 230 -12.36 -12.18 -16.15
CA SER A 230 -13.01 -13.13 -17.07
C SER A 230 -12.47 -14.57 -17.02
N SER A 231 -11.23 -14.76 -16.51
CA SER A 231 -10.65 -16.07 -16.26
C SER A 231 -11.06 -16.73 -14.94
N ASN A 232 -11.63 -15.98 -14.01
CA ASN A 232 -11.84 -16.41 -12.62
C ASN A 232 -13.32 -16.47 -12.18
N PHE A 233 -14.23 -15.77 -12.88
CA PHE A 233 -15.61 -15.57 -12.41
C PHE A 233 -16.39 -16.87 -12.19
N GLU A 234 -16.12 -17.94 -12.95
CA GLU A 234 -16.80 -19.22 -12.83
C GLU A 234 -16.51 -19.94 -11.53
N LYS A 235 -15.33 -19.73 -10.92
CA LYS A 235 -14.87 -20.45 -9.73
C LYS A 235 -15.85 -20.34 -8.56
N ASN A 236 -16.39 -19.14 -8.37
CA ASN A 236 -17.23 -18.79 -7.22
C ASN A 236 -18.57 -18.20 -7.61
N GLY A 237 -18.93 -18.24 -8.89
CA GLY A 237 -20.17 -17.67 -9.41
C GLY A 237 -21.41 -18.31 -8.80
N LEU A 238 -22.30 -17.49 -8.22
CA LEU A 238 -23.60 -17.92 -7.68
C LEU A 238 -24.68 -17.70 -8.75
N ASP A 239 -25.56 -18.70 -8.91
CA ASP A 239 -26.52 -18.72 -10.04
C ASP A 239 -27.61 -17.66 -9.93
N ASP A 240 -27.91 -17.20 -8.72
CA ASP A 240 -28.90 -16.17 -8.44
C ASP A 240 -28.35 -14.73 -8.45
N LEU A 241 -27.07 -14.55 -8.80
CA LEU A 241 -26.43 -13.24 -8.90
C LEU A 241 -26.11 -12.86 -10.35
N THR A 242 -26.08 -11.56 -10.62
CA THR A 242 -25.53 -11.03 -11.85
C THR A 242 -24.00 -11.16 -11.83
N TRP A 243 -23.41 -11.68 -12.90
CA TRP A 243 -21.97 -11.80 -13.05
C TRP A 243 -21.41 -10.68 -13.92
N THR A 244 -20.42 -9.96 -13.41
CA THR A 244 -19.77 -8.86 -14.09
C THR A 244 -18.26 -9.12 -14.22
N MET A 245 -17.63 -8.54 -15.24
CA MET A 245 -16.21 -8.77 -15.55
C MET A 245 -15.40 -7.52 -15.22
N ASN A 246 -14.17 -7.72 -14.74
CA ASN A 246 -13.19 -6.66 -14.55
C ASN A 246 -12.06 -6.81 -15.57
N PHE A 247 -11.74 -5.74 -16.29
CA PHE A 247 -10.64 -5.69 -17.26
C PHE A 247 -10.23 -4.24 -17.58
N GLY A 248 -9.02 -4.07 -18.09
CA GLY A 248 -8.46 -2.75 -18.40
C GLY A 248 -8.57 -2.34 -19.86
N THR A 249 -8.08 -1.15 -20.14
CA THR A 249 -7.95 -0.58 -21.47
C THR A 249 -7.14 -1.48 -22.39
N GLY A 250 -7.52 -1.55 -23.66
CA GLY A 250 -6.88 -2.41 -24.67
C GLY A 250 -7.33 -3.88 -24.65
N ALA A 251 -8.20 -4.28 -23.72
CA ALA A 251 -8.76 -5.63 -23.71
C ALA A 251 -9.70 -5.86 -24.91
N ASN A 252 -9.70 -7.10 -25.44
CA ASN A 252 -10.70 -7.52 -26.44
C ASN A 252 -12.03 -7.79 -25.73
N ILE A 253 -12.98 -6.87 -25.86
CA ILE A 253 -14.25 -6.87 -25.12
C ILE A 253 -15.09 -8.11 -25.44
N ASP A 254 -15.18 -8.55 -26.67
CA ASP A 254 -15.94 -9.74 -27.05
C ASP A 254 -15.34 -11.00 -26.40
N GLN A 255 -14.01 -11.08 -26.31
CA GLN A 255 -13.34 -12.18 -25.63
C GLN A 255 -13.60 -12.18 -24.11
N GLN A 256 -13.64 -11.00 -23.47
CA GLN A 256 -13.93 -10.89 -22.05
C GLN A 256 -15.33 -11.42 -21.68
N PHE A 257 -16.30 -11.22 -22.58
CA PHE A 257 -17.68 -11.65 -22.34
C PHE A 257 -18.07 -12.96 -23.03
N ARG A 258 -17.15 -13.58 -23.79
CA ARG A 258 -17.47 -14.79 -24.56
C ARG A 258 -18.01 -15.91 -23.67
N ARG A 259 -17.29 -16.23 -22.61
CA ARG A 259 -17.66 -17.33 -21.70
C ARG A 259 -18.97 -17.05 -20.93
N LEU A 260 -19.20 -15.80 -20.53
CA LEU A 260 -20.48 -15.40 -19.95
C LEU A 260 -21.64 -15.63 -20.93
N GLY A 261 -21.46 -15.24 -22.21
CA GLY A 261 -22.47 -15.44 -23.24
C GLY A 261 -22.77 -16.90 -23.52
N GLU A 262 -21.79 -17.81 -23.42
CA GLU A 262 -21.99 -19.26 -23.55
C GLU A 262 -22.82 -19.84 -22.40
N LEU A 263 -22.49 -19.43 -21.15
CA LEU A 263 -23.13 -19.93 -19.93
C LEU A 263 -24.49 -19.29 -19.65
N ARG A 264 -24.64 -18.00 -19.94
CA ARG A 264 -25.82 -17.18 -19.64
C ARG A 264 -26.16 -16.28 -20.83
N PRO A 265 -26.69 -16.83 -21.92
CA PRO A 265 -26.87 -16.09 -23.19
C PRO A 265 -27.80 -14.88 -23.10
N ASN A 266 -28.68 -14.85 -22.08
CA ASN A 266 -29.63 -13.76 -21.84
C ASN A 266 -29.19 -12.80 -20.72
N ALA A 267 -28.02 -13.02 -20.11
CA ALA A 267 -27.53 -12.13 -19.06
C ALA A 267 -27.12 -10.75 -19.61
N PRO A 268 -27.39 -9.66 -18.87
CA PRO A 268 -26.82 -8.37 -19.19
C PRO A 268 -25.28 -8.43 -19.08
N LYS A 269 -24.59 -7.71 -19.95
CA LYS A 269 -23.13 -7.58 -19.88
C LYS A 269 -22.74 -6.29 -19.18
N MET A 270 -21.81 -6.38 -18.22
CA MET A 270 -21.28 -5.24 -17.52
C MET A 270 -19.80 -5.45 -17.19
N CYS A 271 -18.97 -4.46 -17.48
CA CYS A 271 -17.63 -4.33 -16.95
C CYS A 271 -17.71 -3.53 -15.63
N SER A 272 -17.58 -4.19 -14.50
CA SER A 272 -17.72 -3.55 -13.19
C SER A 272 -16.48 -2.79 -12.72
N GLU A 273 -15.33 -3.06 -13.34
CA GLU A 273 -14.13 -2.22 -13.26
C GLU A 273 -13.46 -2.16 -14.63
N PHE A 274 -13.60 -1.03 -15.29
CA PHE A 274 -12.85 -0.73 -16.50
C PHE A 274 -11.70 0.22 -16.15
N TRP A 275 -10.47 -0.30 -16.06
CA TRP A 275 -9.32 0.42 -15.51
C TRP A 275 -8.82 1.50 -16.47
N SER A 276 -9.04 2.78 -16.10
CA SER A 276 -8.70 3.97 -16.89
C SER A 276 -7.22 4.35 -16.84
N GLY A 277 -6.54 3.96 -15.77
CA GLY A 277 -5.14 4.24 -15.46
C GLY A 277 -4.58 3.15 -14.56
N TRP A 278 -3.69 3.53 -13.64
CA TRP A 278 -3.15 2.64 -12.61
C TRP A 278 -2.68 3.44 -11.40
N PHE A 279 -2.40 2.76 -10.30
CA PHE A 279 -1.92 3.36 -9.05
C PHE A 279 -0.40 3.45 -9.01
N ASP A 280 0.11 4.40 -8.24
CA ASP A 280 1.52 4.63 -8.02
C ASP A 280 2.05 3.93 -6.77
N LYS A 281 3.32 3.53 -6.84
CA LYS A 281 4.04 2.86 -5.74
C LYS A 281 5.29 3.66 -5.38
N TRP A 282 5.64 3.68 -4.10
CA TRP A 282 6.91 4.26 -3.66
C TRP A 282 8.10 3.58 -4.33
N GLY A 283 9.02 4.39 -4.86
CA GLY A 283 10.21 3.93 -5.57
C GLY A 283 10.02 3.61 -7.05
N ALA A 284 8.80 3.71 -7.59
CA ALA A 284 8.48 3.49 -8.99
C ALA A 284 8.07 4.79 -9.71
N ARG A 285 8.07 4.80 -11.03
CA ARG A 285 7.61 5.95 -11.82
C ARG A 285 6.10 6.09 -11.73
N HIS A 286 5.62 7.30 -11.89
CA HIS A 286 4.20 7.62 -12.04
C HIS A 286 3.58 6.87 -13.23
N GLU A 287 2.46 6.20 -12.98
CA GLU A 287 1.73 5.42 -13.97
C GLU A 287 0.82 6.33 -14.81
N THR A 288 0.92 6.20 -16.12
CA THR A 288 0.04 6.91 -17.07
C THR A 288 -0.39 5.99 -18.19
N ARG A 289 -1.59 6.18 -18.74
CA ARG A 289 -2.13 5.43 -19.87
C ARG A 289 -2.75 6.36 -20.91
N PRO A 290 -2.65 6.04 -22.22
CA PRO A 290 -3.23 6.88 -23.27
C PRO A 290 -4.75 7.01 -23.14
N ALA A 291 -5.27 8.22 -23.27
CA ALA A 291 -6.72 8.50 -23.24
C ALA A 291 -7.48 7.74 -24.34
N LYS A 292 -6.88 7.65 -25.53
CA LYS A 292 -7.49 7.00 -26.70
C LYS A 292 -7.92 5.56 -26.45
N ASP A 293 -7.14 4.79 -25.68
CA ASP A 293 -7.42 3.37 -25.43
C ASP A 293 -8.61 3.21 -24.46
N MET A 294 -8.73 4.11 -23.48
CA MET A 294 -9.89 4.18 -22.61
C MET A 294 -11.15 4.57 -23.37
N VAL A 295 -11.08 5.63 -24.18
CA VAL A 295 -12.21 6.14 -24.97
C VAL A 295 -12.69 5.10 -25.96
N ALA A 296 -11.77 4.43 -26.68
CA ALA A 296 -12.12 3.38 -27.64
C ALA A 296 -12.84 2.18 -26.99
N GLY A 297 -12.34 1.71 -25.83
CA GLY A 297 -12.99 0.61 -25.11
C GLY A 297 -14.39 0.98 -24.60
N MET A 298 -14.56 2.20 -24.10
CA MET A 298 -15.89 2.66 -23.64
C MET A 298 -16.86 2.88 -24.79
N ASP A 299 -16.41 3.44 -25.92
CA ASP A 299 -17.24 3.59 -27.14
C ASP A 299 -17.69 2.21 -27.66
N GLU A 300 -16.77 1.23 -27.70
CA GLU A 300 -17.10 -0.14 -28.10
C GLU A 300 -18.14 -0.77 -27.15
N MET A 301 -17.96 -0.68 -25.83
CA MET A 301 -18.93 -1.21 -24.87
C MET A 301 -20.31 -0.57 -25.05
N LEU A 302 -20.39 0.75 -25.11
CA LEU A 302 -21.67 1.47 -25.26
C LEU A 302 -22.35 1.18 -26.58
N SER A 303 -21.61 1.06 -27.69
CA SER A 303 -22.17 0.70 -29.03
C SER A 303 -22.80 -0.69 -29.03
N LYS A 304 -22.37 -1.58 -28.12
CA LYS A 304 -22.92 -2.94 -27.93
C LYS A 304 -23.95 -3.02 -26.82
N GLY A 305 -24.32 -1.90 -26.17
CA GLY A 305 -25.25 -1.87 -25.03
C GLY A 305 -24.66 -2.48 -23.75
N ILE A 306 -23.35 -2.57 -23.63
CA ILE A 306 -22.65 -3.10 -22.45
C ILE A 306 -22.53 -2.00 -21.40
N SER A 307 -22.97 -2.29 -20.19
CA SER A 307 -22.82 -1.42 -19.02
C SER A 307 -21.38 -1.43 -18.50
N PHE A 308 -20.95 -0.35 -17.85
CA PHE A 308 -19.60 -0.26 -17.28
C PHE A 308 -19.57 0.55 -15.97
N SER A 309 -18.52 0.35 -15.18
CA SER A 309 -18.01 1.28 -14.17
C SER A 309 -16.58 1.66 -14.51
N LEU A 310 -16.32 2.95 -14.71
CA LEU A 310 -14.97 3.47 -15.04
C LEU A 310 -14.14 3.59 -13.77
N TYR A 311 -13.21 2.69 -13.60
CA TYR A 311 -12.30 2.60 -12.46
C TYR A 311 -10.92 3.18 -12.80
N MET A 312 -10.45 4.29 -12.26
CA MET A 312 -11.20 5.29 -11.51
C MET A 312 -11.69 6.39 -12.46
N THR A 313 -12.86 6.90 -12.22
CA THR A 313 -13.29 8.17 -12.82
C THR A 313 -12.68 9.36 -12.08
N HIS A 314 -12.56 9.25 -10.75
CA HIS A 314 -11.84 10.13 -9.85
C HIS A 314 -11.23 9.32 -8.72
N GLY A 315 -9.91 9.28 -8.63
CA GLY A 315 -9.22 8.50 -7.60
C GLY A 315 -9.20 9.19 -6.24
N GLY A 316 -8.82 10.46 -6.19
CA GLY A 316 -8.69 11.23 -4.95
C GLY A 316 -7.40 10.96 -4.18
N THR A 317 -7.43 11.05 -2.86
CA THR A 317 -6.27 10.97 -1.97
C THR A 317 -6.50 9.93 -0.86
N SER A 318 -5.55 9.03 -0.66
CA SER A 318 -5.52 8.12 0.49
C SER A 318 -4.93 8.85 1.71
N PHE A 319 -5.72 9.75 2.30
CA PHE A 319 -5.30 10.59 3.42
C PHE A 319 -4.78 9.77 4.62
N GLY A 320 -3.84 10.34 5.39
CA GLY A 320 -3.30 9.70 6.57
C GLY A 320 -2.56 8.39 6.25
N HIS A 321 -2.93 7.30 6.92
CA HIS A 321 -2.31 5.99 6.76
C HIS A 321 -3.08 5.03 5.86
N TRP A 322 -4.07 5.52 5.10
CA TRP A 322 -5.00 4.64 4.38
C TRP A 322 -4.48 4.06 3.05
N ALA A 323 -3.38 4.56 2.50
CA ALA A 323 -2.74 3.88 1.37
C ALA A 323 -2.24 2.50 1.78
N GLY A 324 -2.56 1.47 1.00
CA GLY A 324 -2.18 0.08 1.23
C GLY A 324 -0.82 -0.28 0.64
N ALA A 325 -0.66 -1.56 0.30
CA ALA A 325 0.48 -2.08 -0.44
C ALA A 325 0.02 -3.19 -1.38
N ASN A 326 0.64 -3.30 -2.54
CA ASN A 326 0.34 -4.36 -3.49
C ASN A 326 1.29 -5.56 -3.34
N SER A 327 0.93 -6.69 -3.95
CA SER A 327 1.71 -7.92 -4.02
C SER A 327 1.73 -8.47 -5.46
N PRO A 328 2.62 -9.41 -5.86
CA PRO A 328 3.59 -10.13 -5.03
C PRO A 328 4.73 -9.26 -4.49
N GLY A 329 5.37 -9.71 -3.42
CA GLY A 329 6.34 -8.93 -2.66
C GLY A 329 5.65 -7.87 -1.80
N PHE A 330 6.35 -6.77 -1.54
CA PHE A 330 5.80 -5.62 -0.82
C PHE A 330 6.00 -4.35 -1.64
N ALA A 331 4.92 -3.81 -2.18
CA ALA A 331 4.92 -2.62 -3.02
C ALA A 331 3.95 -1.58 -2.46
N PRO A 332 4.38 -0.74 -1.50
CA PRO A 332 3.51 0.21 -0.82
C PRO A 332 3.07 1.33 -1.76
N ASP A 333 1.78 1.63 -1.70
CA ASP A 333 1.14 2.64 -2.52
C ASP A 333 1.43 4.05 -1.98
N VAL A 334 1.52 5.04 -2.87
CA VAL A 334 1.70 6.43 -2.49
C VAL A 334 0.42 7.03 -1.91
N THR A 335 0.51 8.21 -1.32
CA THR A 335 -0.66 8.91 -0.75
C THR A 335 -1.65 9.36 -1.81
N SER A 336 -1.19 9.89 -2.94
CA SER A 336 -2.06 10.25 -4.05
C SER A 336 -2.67 9.01 -4.70
N TYR A 337 -3.96 8.99 -4.86
CA TYR A 337 -4.65 7.99 -5.68
C TYR A 337 -5.12 8.63 -6.99
N ASP A 338 -4.25 9.43 -7.61
CA ASP A 338 -4.55 10.14 -8.87
C ASP A 338 -5.02 9.17 -9.96
N TYR A 339 -4.41 7.99 -10.05
CA TYR A 339 -4.79 6.90 -10.94
C TYR A 339 -4.70 7.25 -12.44
N ASP A 340 -4.14 8.41 -12.77
CA ASP A 340 -4.23 8.99 -14.13
C ASP A 340 -5.69 9.07 -14.62
N ALA A 341 -6.61 9.38 -13.71
CA ALA A 341 -8.05 9.38 -13.94
C ALA A 341 -8.51 10.58 -14.78
N PRO A 342 -9.70 10.50 -15.41
CA PRO A 342 -10.28 11.65 -16.13
C PRO A 342 -10.49 12.89 -15.27
N ILE A 343 -10.85 12.71 -14.00
CA ILE A 343 -10.91 13.79 -12.99
C ILE A 343 -9.71 13.58 -12.06
N ASN A 344 -8.76 14.52 -12.06
CA ASN A 344 -7.53 14.38 -11.29
C ASN A 344 -7.78 14.45 -9.76
N GLU A 345 -6.72 14.21 -8.96
CA GLU A 345 -6.78 14.14 -7.50
C GLU A 345 -7.51 15.33 -6.86
N TYR A 346 -7.34 16.53 -7.37
CA TYR A 346 -7.95 17.75 -6.86
C TYR A 346 -9.21 18.20 -7.61
N GLY A 347 -9.77 17.34 -8.44
CA GLY A 347 -11.11 17.49 -9.03
C GLY A 347 -11.18 18.29 -10.30
N GLN A 348 -10.07 18.53 -10.99
CA GLN A 348 -10.08 19.21 -12.30
C GLN A 348 -10.19 18.20 -13.43
N ALA A 349 -10.77 18.64 -14.55
CA ALA A 349 -10.84 17.87 -15.79
C ALA A 349 -9.45 17.76 -16.43
N THR A 350 -9.02 16.53 -16.74
CA THR A 350 -7.79 16.24 -17.47
C THR A 350 -8.06 16.20 -18.99
N PRO A 351 -7.05 16.05 -19.84
CA PRO A 351 -7.27 15.75 -21.27
C PRO A 351 -8.14 14.52 -21.47
N LYS A 352 -7.98 13.47 -20.66
CA LYS A 352 -8.85 12.27 -20.68
C LYS A 352 -10.33 12.59 -20.47
N PHE A 353 -10.63 13.52 -19.57
CA PHE A 353 -12.00 13.95 -19.33
C PHE A 353 -12.65 14.52 -20.60
N TRP A 354 -11.95 15.40 -21.29
CA TRP A 354 -12.50 16.07 -22.47
C TRP A 354 -12.65 15.12 -23.66
N GLU A 355 -11.69 14.23 -23.89
CA GLU A 355 -11.80 13.19 -24.93
C GLU A 355 -12.97 12.25 -24.65
N LEU A 356 -13.09 11.78 -23.40
CA LEU A 356 -14.19 10.93 -22.98
C LEU A 356 -15.54 11.64 -23.07
N ARG A 357 -15.64 12.89 -22.63
CA ARG A 357 -16.87 13.69 -22.73
C ARG A 357 -17.32 13.81 -24.18
N THR A 358 -16.43 14.09 -25.11
CA THR A 358 -16.72 14.17 -26.54
C THR A 358 -17.30 12.87 -27.09
N MET A 359 -16.75 11.74 -26.67
CA MET A 359 -17.29 10.42 -27.05
C MET A 359 -18.68 10.18 -26.42
N MET A 360 -18.83 10.51 -25.13
CA MET A 360 -20.08 10.29 -24.39
C MET A 360 -21.27 11.11 -24.94
N GLU A 361 -21.02 12.23 -25.65
CA GLU A 361 -22.06 13.02 -26.33
C GLU A 361 -22.81 12.23 -27.44
N LYS A 362 -22.26 11.09 -27.91
CA LYS A 362 -22.92 10.20 -28.88
C LYS A 362 -24.08 9.43 -28.24
N TYR A 363 -24.12 9.30 -26.91
CA TYR A 363 -25.04 8.42 -26.18
C TYR A 363 -25.99 9.20 -25.28
N ASP A 364 -27.18 8.60 -24.98
CA ASP A 364 -28.15 9.20 -24.07
C ASP A 364 -27.54 9.30 -22.64
N ALA A 365 -27.47 10.51 -22.09
CA ALA A 365 -26.93 10.76 -20.75
C ALA A 365 -27.69 9.99 -19.65
N ASN A 366 -28.99 9.71 -19.84
CA ASN A 366 -29.80 8.99 -18.86
C ASN A 366 -29.74 7.47 -18.97
N GLY A 367 -29.22 6.92 -20.07
CA GLY A 367 -29.05 5.46 -20.25
C GLY A 367 -30.25 4.71 -20.80
N PHE A 368 -31.37 5.40 -21.15
CA PHE A 368 -32.58 4.75 -21.66
C PHE A 368 -32.57 4.43 -23.16
N ALA A 369 -31.64 5.01 -23.92
CA ALA A 369 -31.51 4.75 -25.35
C ALA A 369 -30.07 4.40 -25.72
N LEU A 370 -29.90 3.43 -26.60
CA LEU A 370 -28.65 3.11 -27.26
C LEU A 370 -28.45 4.08 -28.44
N GLY A 371 -27.49 4.98 -28.30
CA GLY A 371 -27.09 5.90 -29.35
C GLY A 371 -27.92 7.15 -29.49
N GLY A 372 -27.28 8.21 -29.79
CA GLY A 372 -27.73 9.30 -30.59
C GLY A 372 -28.85 10.21 -30.15
N ARG A 373 -29.04 10.51 -28.88
CA ARG A 373 -29.43 11.90 -28.61
C ARG A 373 -28.14 12.71 -28.44
N LYS A 374 -27.90 13.63 -29.37
CA LYS A 374 -27.10 14.83 -29.11
C LYS A 374 -27.84 15.64 -28.03
N GLY A 375 -27.88 15.07 -26.83
CA GLY A 375 -28.34 15.75 -25.65
C GLY A 375 -27.17 16.48 -25.10
N SER A 376 -27.31 17.75 -24.75
CA SER A 376 -26.32 18.52 -24.06
C SER A 376 -26.00 17.84 -22.74
N LEU A 377 -24.80 17.29 -22.60
CA LEU A 377 -24.30 16.88 -21.28
C LEU A 377 -24.33 18.08 -20.33
N PRO A 378 -24.55 17.89 -19.02
CA PRO A 378 -24.52 18.97 -18.05
C PRO A 378 -23.21 19.77 -18.12
N ALA A 379 -23.28 21.05 -17.82
CA ALA A 379 -22.08 21.90 -17.79
C ALA A 379 -21.07 21.38 -16.74
N VAL A 380 -19.79 21.49 -17.07
CA VAL A 380 -18.72 21.16 -16.14
C VAL A 380 -18.72 22.19 -15.00
N PRO A 381 -18.82 21.75 -13.73
CA PRO A 381 -18.85 22.66 -12.60
C PRO A 381 -17.51 23.40 -12.42
N LYS A 382 -17.58 24.61 -11.89
CA LYS A 382 -16.37 25.34 -11.48
C LYS A 382 -15.73 24.65 -10.27
N ALA A 383 -14.40 24.69 -10.19
CA ALA A 383 -13.66 24.22 -9.02
C ALA A 383 -14.19 24.92 -7.74
N PRO A 384 -14.36 24.19 -6.63
CA PRO A 384 -14.89 24.75 -5.39
C PRO A 384 -13.94 25.78 -4.74
N MET A 385 -12.65 25.66 -5.00
CA MET A 385 -11.61 26.54 -4.49
C MET A 385 -10.60 26.88 -5.61
N PRO A 386 -9.96 28.06 -5.56
CA PRO A 386 -8.84 28.38 -6.44
C PRO A 386 -7.60 27.57 -6.01
N ILE A 387 -6.67 27.37 -6.94
CA ILE A 387 -5.33 26.90 -6.61
C ILE A 387 -4.48 28.08 -6.14
N ILE A 388 -3.74 27.90 -5.04
CA ILE A 388 -2.85 28.90 -4.46
C ILE A 388 -1.44 28.36 -4.28
N THR A 389 -0.48 29.25 -4.16
CA THR A 389 0.89 28.95 -3.79
C THR A 389 1.17 29.40 -2.35
N VAL A 390 2.12 28.73 -1.68
CA VAL A 390 2.59 29.10 -0.35
C VAL A 390 4.10 29.34 -0.44
N PRO A 391 4.59 30.53 -0.05
CA PRO A 391 6.04 30.79 -0.02
C PRO A 391 6.77 29.78 0.86
N LYS A 392 8.04 29.53 0.55
CA LYS A 392 8.90 28.62 1.34
C LYS A 392 8.99 29.11 2.79
N PHE A 393 8.80 28.20 3.74
CA PHE A 393 8.90 28.45 5.17
C PHE A 393 9.54 27.26 5.88
N GLU A 394 10.08 27.51 7.06
CA GLU A 394 10.79 26.53 7.88
C GLU A 394 9.90 26.04 9.03
N LEU A 395 9.97 24.76 9.35
CA LEU A 395 9.37 24.17 10.54
C LEU A 395 10.41 24.22 11.69
N LYS A 396 10.27 25.21 12.56
CA LYS A 396 11.29 25.56 13.57
C LYS A 396 11.13 24.81 14.89
N ASP A 397 9.90 24.46 15.28
CA ASP A 397 9.67 23.73 16.51
C ASP A 397 10.01 22.25 16.24
N PHE A 398 11.01 21.74 16.93
CA PHE A 398 11.51 20.38 16.76
C PHE A 398 11.51 19.63 18.09
N LYS A 399 11.03 18.39 18.08
CA LYS A 399 11.10 17.44 19.18
C LYS A 399 11.63 16.11 18.69
N PRO A 400 12.86 15.73 19.07
CA PRO A 400 13.42 14.44 18.67
C PRO A 400 12.65 13.28 19.31
N PHE A 401 12.74 12.11 18.70
CA PHE A 401 12.35 10.88 19.37
C PHE A 401 13.34 10.61 20.51
N VAL A 402 12.84 10.66 21.73
CA VAL A 402 13.63 10.31 22.92
C VAL A 402 13.41 8.84 23.23
N TYR A 403 14.47 8.07 23.10
CA TYR A 403 14.46 6.67 23.43
C TYR A 403 15.00 6.49 24.85
N GLY A 404 14.12 6.23 25.81
CA GLY A 404 14.47 5.90 27.17
C GLY A 404 15.31 4.63 27.24
N CYS A 405 16.63 4.77 27.10
CA CYS A 405 17.55 3.64 27.20
C CYS A 405 17.79 3.18 28.64
N ASP A 406 17.43 3.99 29.67
CA ASP A 406 17.81 3.73 31.06
C ASP A 406 16.91 2.72 31.78
N SER A 407 15.73 2.45 31.21
CA SER A 407 14.84 1.40 31.70
C SER A 407 14.34 0.56 30.54
N ILE A 408 15.21 -0.31 30.02
CA ILE A 408 14.71 -1.45 29.25
C ILE A 408 13.98 -2.30 30.28
N ALA A 409 12.66 -2.08 30.40
CA ALA A 409 11.81 -3.01 31.11
C ALA A 409 12.00 -4.36 30.45
N LYS A 410 12.59 -5.31 31.16
CA LYS A 410 12.89 -6.65 30.69
C LYS A 410 11.59 -7.46 30.62
N GLU A 411 10.64 -6.99 29.81
CA GLU A 411 9.30 -7.58 29.71
C GLU A 411 9.18 -8.41 28.45
N GLY A 412 9.54 -9.69 28.54
CA GLY A 412 9.15 -10.71 27.58
C GLY A 412 9.73 -10.55 26.16
N GLY A 413 9.31 -11.42 25.25
CA GLY A 413 9.78 -11.54 23.89
C GLY A 413 9.30 -10.43 22.94
N LEU A 414 9.66 -10.57 21.69
CA LEU A 414 9.16 -9.75 20.59
C LEU A 414 7.63 -9.85 20.48
N LYS A 415 7.02 -8.75 20.08
CA LYS A 415 5.60 -8.66 19.75
C LYS A 415 5.41 -7.83 18.50
N THR A 416 4.46 -8.21 17.67
CA THR A 416 4.01 -7.41 16.52
C THR A 416 3.21 -6.19 16.97
N PHE A 417 2.89 -5.30 16.06
CA PHE A 417 2.04 -4.14 16.36
C PHE A 417 0.67 -4.61 16.88
N GLU A 418 0.07 -5.59 16.24
CA GLU A 418 -1.25 -6.13 16.57
C GLU A 418 -1.28 -6.75 17.99
N GLU A 419 -0.22 -7.45 18.39
CA GLU A 419 -0.08 -7.98 19.75
C GLU A 419 0.13 -6.90 20.81
N MET A 420 0.51 -5.71 20.38
CA MET A 420 0.65 -4.53 21.23
C MET A 420 -0.60 -3.64 21.20
N ASP A 421 -1.71 -4.12 20.62
CA ASP A 421 -2.93 -3.33 20.39
C ASP A 421 -2.64 -1.99 19.68
N PHE A 422 -1.92 -2.10 18.56
CA PHE A 422 -1.40 -0.96 17.82
C PHE A 422 -1.59 -1.19 16.32
N GLY A 423 -2.32 -0.31 15.66
CA GLY A 423 -2.67 -0.49 14.24
C GLY A 423 -1.68 0.14 13.30
N TRP A 424 -1.27 1.37 13.56
CA TRP A 424 -0.51 2.19 12.65
C TRP A 424 0.51 3.06 13.38
N GLY A 425 1.61 3.40 12.71
CA GLY A 425 2.68 4.24 13.22
C GLY A 425 4.02 3.54 13.22
N SER A 426 4.83 3.82 14.24
CA SER A 426 6.15 3.21 14.41
C SER A 426 6.29 2.58 15.79
N MET A 427 7.20 1.61 15.91
CA MET A 427 7.54 0.99 17.18
C MET A 427 9.05 0.94 17.37
N ILE A 428 9.50 1.24 18.57
CA ILE A 428 10.89 1.06 19.00
C ILE A 428 11.00 -0.28 19.70
N TYR A 429 11.92 -1.11 19.23
CA TYR A 429 12.35 -2.33 19.87
C TYR A 429 13.75 -2.13 20.44
N GLY A 430 13.97 -2.47 21.70
CA GLY A 430 15.26 -2.32 22.35
C GLY A 430 15.71 -3.60 23.06
N THR A 431 17.01 -3.94 22.96
CA THR A 431 17.59 -5.07 23.67
C THR A 431 19.06 -4.82 24.00
N GLU A 432 19.61 -5.57 24.96
CA GLU A 432 21.03 -5.56 25.28
C GLU A 432 21.77 -6.64 24.49
N LEU A 433 22.93 -6.29 23.96
CA LEU A 433 23.77 -7.19 23.17
C LEU A 433 24.74 -7.97 24.04
N PRO A 434 25.09 -9.23 23.66
CA PRO A 434 26.25 -9.93 24.23
C PRO A 434 27.55 -9.31 23.74
N GLU A 435 28.69 -9.79 24.23
CA GLU A 435 29.97 -9.44 23.66
C GLU A 435 30.22 -10.18 22.35
N ILE A 436 30.43 -9.44 21.27
CA ILE A 436 30.77 -9.95 19.95
C ILE A 436 31.95 -9.13 19.41
N PRO A 437 33.19 -9.66 19.52
CA PRO A 437 34.41 -8.89 19.20
C PRO A 437 34.66 -8.73 17.70
N THR A 438 33.87 -9.39 16.86
CA THR A 438 33.94 -9.35 15.38
C THR A 438 32.71 -8.69 14.79
N ARG A 439 32.70 -8.43 13.49
CA ARG A 439 31.48 -8.12 12.77
C ARG A 439 30.50 -9.27 12.88
N SER A 440 29.22 -8.93 12.92
CA SER A 440 28.12 -9.88 12.95
C SER A 440 27.01 -9.48 12.00
N VAL A 441 26.15 -10.42 11.63
CA VAL A 441 24.98 -10.18 10.79
C VAL A 441 23.73 -10.36 11.65
N LEU A 442 22.94 -9.32 11.76
CA LEU A 442 21.60 -9.40 12.34
C LEU A 442 20.61 -9.76 11.22
N THR A 443 19.79 -10.74 11.48
CA THR A 443 18.72 -11.20 10.60
C THR A 443 17.38 -11.09 11.28
N ALA A 444 16.43 -10.49 10.63
CA ALA A 444 15.03 -10.44 11.05
C ALA A 444 14.12 -10.17 9.86
N ASP A 445 12.91 -10.72 9.87
CA ASP A 445 11.84 -10.31 8.97
C ASP A 445 11.09 -9.13 9.61
N ILE A 446 11.21 -7.96 9.00
CA ILE A 446 10.70 -6.70 9.55
C ILE A 446 9.73 -6.04 8.58
N HIS A 447 8.55 -5.77 9.05
CA HIS A 447 7.49 -5.11 8.32
C HIS A 447 7.26 -3.69 8.90
N ASP A 448 7.74 -2.59 8.24
CA ASP A 448 8.21 -2.59 6.85
C ASP A 448 9.58 -1.91 6.68
N PHE A 449 9.81 -0.75 7.30
CA PHE A 449 11.05 0.02 7.21
C PHE A 449 11.70 0.11 8.59
N ALA A 450 12.93 -0.36 8.73
CA ALA A 450 13.63 -0.36 10.01
C ALA A 450 14.94 0.40 9.97
N GLN A 451 15.26 1.06 11.09
CA GLN A 451 16.55 1.70 11.31
C GLN A 451 17.17 1.16 12.60
N PHE A 452 18.47 0.89 12.55
CA PHE A 452 19.22 0.23 13.62
C PHE A 452 20.21 1.19 14.25
N PHE A 453 20.27 1.18 15.59
CA PHE A 453 21.16 2.02 16.38
C PHE A 453 21.83 1.17 17.47
N ILE A 454 23.13 1.36 17.65
CA ILE A 454 23.88 0.81 18.78
C ILE A 454 24.35 1.97 19.65
N ASN A 455 23.95 1.98 20.93
CA ASN A 455 24.21 3.08 21.87
C ASN A 455 23.88 4.46 21.28
N GLY A 456 22.73 4.58 20.58
CA GLY A 456 22.27 5.80 19.92
C GLY A 456 22.94 6.11 18.58
N LYS A 457 24.01 5.40 18.20
CA LYS A 457 24.68 5.58 16.90
C LYS A 457 23.99 4.78 15.81
N TYR A 458 23.63 5.43 14.72
CA TYR A 458 23.05 4.78 13.54
C TYR A 458 24.05 3.81 12.91
N VAL A 459 23.60 2.58 12.64
CA VAL A 459 24.43 1.52 12.04
C VAL A 459 23.88 1.02 10.71
N GLY A 460 22.61 1.32 10.37
CA GLY A 460 22.04 0.98 9.08
C GLY A 460 20.53 0.84 9.12
N LYS A 461 19.96 0.36 8.03
CA LYS A 461 18.52 0.18 7.84
C LYS A 461 18.23 -1.13 7.11
N THR A 462 16.97 -1.57 7.19
CA THR A 462 16.37 -2.56 6.28
C THR A 462 15.09 -2.00 5.69
N ASP A 463 14.83 -2.34 4.42
CA ASP A 463 13.69 -1.90 3.65
C ASP A 463 12.98 -3.11 3.03
N ARG A 464 11.74 -3.36 3.45
CA ARG A 464 10.93 -4.47 2.95
C ARG A 464 10.63 -4.36 1.44
N VAL A 465 10.57 -3.14 0.88
CA VAL A 465 10.42 -2.93 -0.57
C VAL A 465 11.56 -3.58 -1.34
N LYS A 466 12.77 -3.57 -0.76
CA LYS A 466 13.97 -4.20 -1.31
C LYS A 466 14.18 -5.65 -0.81
N ASN A 467 13.21 -6.21 -0.08
CA ASN A 467 13.31 -7.52 0.57
C ASN A 467 14.56 -7.67 1.46
N GLU A 468 15.00 -6.57 2.10
CA GLU A 468 16.14 -6.56 3.00
C GLU A 468 15.76 -7.19 4.35
N LYS A 469 16.46 -8.25 4.75
CA LYS A 469 16.25 -8.95 6.03
C LYS A 469 17.48 -8.99 6.92
N THR A 470 18.60 -8.48 6.43
CA THR A 470 19.90 -8.55 7.11
C THR A 470 20.56 -7.20 7.21
N ILE A 471 21.35 -7.02 8.27
CA ILE A 471 22.22 -5.87 8.44
C ILE A 471 23.52 -6.31 9.13
N THR A 472 24.68 -5.78 8.67
CA THR A 472 25.96 -5.98 9.31
C THR A 472 26.10 -5.06 10.51
N LEU A 473 26.37 -5.63 11.68
CA LEU A 473 26.65 -4.92 12.90
C LEU A 473 28.17 -4.83 13.14
N PRO A 474 28.69 -3.70 13.67
CA PRO A 474 30.08 -3.60 14.11
C PRO A 474 30.36 -4.49 15.33
N PRO A 475 31.62 -4.71 15.72
CA PRO A 475 31.95 -5.32 16.99
C PRO A 475 31.26 -4.61 18.17
N VAL A 476 30.71 -5.37 19.11
CA VAL A 476 29.93 -4.86 20.25
C VAL A 476 30.43 -5.48 21.56
N ARG A 477 30.22 -4.74 22.65
CA ARG A 477 30.53 -5.16 24.02
C ARG A 477 29.31 -5.67 24.73
N ARG A 478 29.47 -6.47 25.73
CA ARG A 478 28.38 -6.91 26.61
C ARG A 478 27.69 -5.68 27.22
N GLY A 479 26.36 -5.61 27.05
CA GLY A 479 25.53 -4.53 27.57
C GLY A 479 25.36 -3.34 26.62
N ASP A 480 26.00 -3.36 25.45
CA ASP A 480 25.66 -2.42 24.39
C ASP A 480 24.20 -2.53 24.03
N LYS A 481 23.55 -1.40 23.78
CA LYS A 481 22.10 -1.31 23.57
C LYS A 481 21.78 -1.22 22.09
N LEU A 482 21.09 -2.24 21.57
CA LEU A 482 20.52 -2.22 20.23
C LEU A 482 19.12 -1.62 20.29
N LEU A 483 18.85 -0.60 19.48
CA LEU A 483 17.52 -0.06 19.21
C LEU A 483 17.18 -0.26 17.72
N ILE A 484 15.97 -0.74 17.47
CA ILE A 484 15.41 -0.91 16.14
C ILE A 484 14.13 -0.09 16.08
N ILE A 485 14.10 0.94 15.23
CA ILE A 485 12.89 1.73 14.98
C ILE A 485 12.24 1.15 13.75
N VAL A 486 11.04 0.61 13.90
CA VAL A 486 10.26 0.03 12.82
C VAL A 486 9.07 0.91 12.49
N GLU A 487 9.01 1.43 11.27
CA GLU A 487 7.81 2.09 10.74
C GLU A 487 6.96 1.07 9.98
N GLY A 488 5.68 0.96 10.37
CA GLY A 488 4.67 0.22 9.63
C GLY A 488 4.09 1.08 8.50
N MET A 489 4.19 0.61 7.28
CA MET A 489 3.51 1.20 6.13
C MET A 489 2.13 0.55 5.94
N GLY A 490 1.46 0.83 4.81
CA GLY A 490 0.18 0.19 4.48
C GLY A 490 0.28 -1.33 4.46
N ARG A 491 -0.73 -2.02 4.99
CA ARG A 491 -0.84 -3.49 4.87
C ARG A 491 -1.20 -3.87 3.45
N ILE A 492 -0.74 -5.05 3.05
CA ILE A 492 -1.02 -5.59 1.71
C ILE A 492 -2.54 -5.67 1.49
N ASN A 493 -2.98 -5.14 0.35
CA ASN A 493 -4.39 -5.02 -0.03
C ASN A 493 -4.84 -6.05 -1.08
N PHE A 494 -3.91 -6.77 -1.73
CA PHE A 494 -4.24 -7.68 -2.81
C PHE A 494 -3.53 -9.04 -2.69
N GLY A 495 -4.20 -10.11 -3.17
CA GLY A 495 -3.66 -11.46 -3.18
C GLY A 495 -3.72 -12.14 -1.81
N ARG A 496 -3.03 -13.28 -1.68
CA ARG A 496 -3.09 -14.12 -0.47
C ARG A 496 -2.28 -13.58 0.70
N ALA A 497 -1.41 -12.59 0.48
CA ALA A 497 -0.56 -11.99 1.50
C ALA A 497 -1.25 -10.89 2.34
N ILE A 498 -2.55 -10.73 2.25
CA ILE A 498 -3.34 -9.72 2.98
C ILE A 498 -3.30 -9.87 4.51
N LYS A 499 -2.93 -11.05 5.02
CA LYS A 499 -2.66 -11.27 6.45
C LYS A 499 -1.28 -10.72 6.81
N ASP A 500 -1.14 -9.41 6.80
CA ASP A 500 0.11 -8.67 6.87
C ASP A 500 0.30 -8.03 8.25
N PHE A 501 0.99 -8.74 9.16
CA PHE A 501 1.39 -8.22 10.46
C PHE A 501 2.47 -7.15 10.34
N LYS A 502 2.49 -6.17 11.27
CA LYS A 502 3.49 -5.10 11.32
C LYS A 502 4.45 -5.25 12.50
N GLY A 503 5.65 -4.68 12.36
CA GLY A 503 6.72 -4.77 13.35
C GLY A 503 7.75 -5.84 13.02
N ILE A 504 8.43 -6.39 14.03
CA ILE A 504 9.34 -7.54 13.87
C ILE A 504 8.48 -8.80 13.92
N VAL A 505 8.39 -9.50 12.78
CA VAL A 505 7.46 -10.64 12.60
C VAL A 505 8.15 -12.02 12.68
N SER A 506 9.47 -12.04 12.87
CA SER A 506 10.28 -13.25 13.09
C SER A 506 11.11 -13.13 14.37
N ASP A 507 11.86 -14.18 14.71
CA ASP A 507 12.97 -14.04 15.65
C ASP A 507 14.02 -13.06 15.11
N VAL A 508 14.73 -12.39 16.00
CA VAL A 508 15.97 -11.67 15.68
C VAL A 508 17.14 -12.57 16.00
N ALA A 509 17.96 -12.86 15.00
CA ALA A 509 19.17 -13.66 15.14
C ALA A 509 20.40 -12.81 14.83
N ILE A 510 21.44 -12.90 15.64
CA ILE A 510 22.72 -12.22 15.41
C ILE A 510 23.79 -13.31 15.26
N THR A 511 24.37 -13.42 14.07
CA THR A 511 25.34 -14.48 13.74
C THR A 511 26.70 -13.87 13.50
N ALA A 512 27.72 -14.43 14.12
CA ALA A 512 29.13 -14.09 13.89
C ALA A 512 29.97 -15.35 13.69
N VAL A 513 31.06 -15.20 12.94
CA VAL A 513 32.06 -16.26 12.80
C VAL A 513 33.20 -15.98 13.79
N MET A 514 33.42 -16.89 14.74
CA MET A 514 34.48 -16.81 15.73
C MET A 514 35.24 -18.16 15.75
N ASP A 515 36.56 -18.11 15.64
CA ASP A 515 37.41 -19.30 15.60
C ASP A 515 36.97 -20.35 14.54
N ASN A 516 36.54 -19.86 13.37
CA ASN A 516 35.98 -20.66 12.25
C ASN A 516 34.66 -21.39 12.58
N HIS A 517 33.96 -20.97 13.64
CA HIS A 517 32.64 -21.49 13.98
C HIS A 517 31.60 -20.38 13.89
N GLU A 518 30.45 -20.70 13.33
CA GLU A 518 29.28 -19.78 13.36
C GLU A 518 28.63 -19.87 14.74
N ILE A 519 28.45 -18.72 15.36
CA ILE A 519 27.75 -18.57 16.65
C ILE A 519 26.58 -17.65 16.45
N THR A 520 25.39 -18.08 16.86
CA THR A 520 24.15 -17.31 16.74
C THR A 520 23.57 -17.00 18.11
N TRP A 521 23.26 -15.72 18.36
CA TRP A 521 22.55 -15.25 19.53
C TRP A 521 21.14 -14.82 19.13
N LYS A 522 20.16 -15.16 19.98
CA LYS A 522 18.77 -14.73 19.84
C LYS A 522 18.37 -13.98 21.11
N PRO A 523 18.35 -12.64 21.08
CA PRO A 523 17.88 -11.85 22.24
C PRO A 523 16.45 -12.23 22.61
N GLN A 524 16.20 -12.43 23.92
CA GLN A 524 14.91 -12.90 24.42
C GLN A 524 14.10 -11.80 25.09
N LEU A 525 14.76 -10.73 25.55
CA LEU A 525 14.12 -9.64 26.30
C LEU A 525 14.14 -8.36 25.48
N TRP A 526 12.96 -7.78 25.26
CA TRP A 526 12.78 -6.62 24.41
C TRP A 526 11.94 -5.52 25.08
N LEU A 527 12.47 -4.31 25.07
CA LEU A 527 11.69 -3.10 25.25
C LEU A 527 10.82 -2.89 24.00
N LYS A 528 9.58 -2.44 24.17
CA LYS A 528 8.66 -2.11 23.07
C LYS A 528 7.96 -0.79 23.39
N ILE A 529 8.15 0.24 22.53
CA ILE A 529 7.54 1.56 22.68
C ILE A 529 6.79 1.92 21.39
N ARG A 530 5.49 2.22 21.52
CA ARG A 530 4.65 2.65 20.40
C ARG A 530 4.85 4.15 20.12
N ILE A 531 4.95 4.52 18.84
CA ILE A 531 4.93 5.90 18.33
C ILE A 531 3.73 6.02 17.40
N PRO A 532 2.56 6.44 17.91
CA PRO A 532 1.36 6.58 17.09
C PRO A 532 1.51 7.65 15.99
N ASP A 533 0.92 7.41 14.84
CA ASP A 533 0.86 8.34 13.70
C ASP A 533 -0.43 9.16 13.67
N ASP A 534 -0.84 9.70 14.82
CA ASP A 534 -2.01 10.57 14.92
C ASP A 534 -1.63 11.99 15.38
N TYR A 535 -2.46 12.95 14.98
CA TYR A 535 -2.23 14.37 15.28
C TYR A 535 -2.12 14.65 16.78
N ASN A 536 -3.00 14.07 17.59
CA ASN A 536 -3.03 14.33 19.03
C ASN A 536 -1.75 13.83 19.73
N SER A 537 -1.23 12.69 19.30
CA SER A 537 0.04 12.14 19.78
C SER A 537 1.22 13.04 19.39
N ALA A 538 1.24 13.55 18.15
CA ALA A 538 2.25 14.51 17.69
C ALA A 538 2.22 15.82 18.53
N VAL A 539 1.03 16.37 18.78
CA VAL A 539 0.86 17.58 19.61
C VAL A 539 1.33 17.32 21.05
N ARG A 540 0.99 16.17 21.65
CA ARG A 540 1.46 15.82 23.01
C ARG A 540 2.98 15.68 23.05
N ALA A 541 3.58 15.06 22.03
CA ALA A 541 5.04 14.93 21.94
C ALA A 541 5.73 16.29 21.88
N LEU A 542 5.26 17.19 21.02
CA LEU A 542 5.79 18.54 20.88
C LEU A 542 5.62 19.42 22.13
N ALA A 543 4.59 19.16 22.94
CA ALA A 543 4.32 19.87 24.19
C ALA A 543 5.07 19.28 25.39
N ALA A 544 5.68 18.10 25.25
CA ALA A 544 6.40 17.46 26.35
C ALA A 544 7.62 18.30 26.78
N PRO A 545 7.97 18.34 28.09
CA PRO A 545 9.16 19.02 28.55
C PRO A 545 10.42 18.52 27.85
N ALA A 546 11.45 19.38 27.73
CA ALA A 546 12.74 18.98 27.23
C ALA A 546 13.36 17.91 28.15
N ASP A 547 13.95 16.87 27.52
CA ASP A 547 14.66 15.78 28.18
C ASP A 547 16.15 15.94 27.89
N ASP A 548 17.03 15.85 28.92
CA ASP A 548 18.47 15.98 28.71
C ASP A 548 19.02 14.94 27.69
N ARG A 549 18.35 13.81 27.57
CA ARG A 549 18.67 12.76 26.57
C ARG A 549 18.42 13.18 25.13
N GLU A 550 17.62 14.23 24.88
CA GLU A 550 17.34 14.73 23.52
C GLU A 550 18.62 15.15 22.81
N LYS A 551 19.63 15.59 23.56
CA LYS A 551 20.93 16.02 23.01
C LYS A 551 21.68 14.89 22.32
N ASP A 552 21.47 13.65 22.78
CA ASP A 552 22.16 12.47 22.26
C ASP A 552 21.52 11.96 20.94
N PHE A 553 20.26 12.31 20.69
CA PHE A 553 19.47 11.84 19.54
C PHE A 553 19.18 12.92 18.50
N ALA A 554 19.39 14.19 18.83
CA ALA A 554 19.16 15.34 17.95
C ALA A 554 20.00 15.37 16.65
N PRO A 555 21.23 14.80 16.57
CA PRO A 555 22.07 14.98 15.39
C PRO A 555 21.50 14.45 14.06
N ASN A 556 20.54 13.56 14.13
CA ASN A 556 19.95 12.93 12.95
C ASN A 556 18.60 13.51 12.51
N GLY A 557 18.07 14.48 13.24
CA GLY A 557 16.85 15.20 12.92
C GLY A 557 15.57 14.36 12.86
N ARG A 558 15.55 13.14 13.44
CA ARG A 558 14.35 12.28 13.50
C ARG A 558 13.45 12.77 14.62
N GLY A 559 12.18 12.98 14.33
CA GLY A 559 11.26 13.47 15.33
C GLY A 559 10.04 14.16 14.75
N TYR A 560 9.42 14.97 15.59
CA TYR A 560 8.29 15.82 15.24
C TYR A 560 8.77 17.23 14.95
N TYR A 561 8.29 17.78 13.84
CA TYR A 561 8.51 19.16 13.42
C TYR A 561 7.20 19.90 13.35
N ARG A 562 7.15 21.14 13.83
CA ARG A 562 5.99 22.01 13.70
C ARG A 562 6.39 23.35 13.11
N GLY A 563 5.57 23.83 12.19
CA GLY A 563 5.70 25.15 11.59
C GLY A 563 4.35 25.77 11.32
N TYR A 564 4.39 27.02 10.83
CA TYR A 564 3.20 27.78 10.53
C TYR A 564 3.38 28.56 9.23
N PHE A 565 2.31 28.65 8.47
CA PHE A 565 2.24 29.54 7.29
C PHE A 565 0.98 30.38 7.35
N THR A 566 1.02 31.54 6.72
CA THR A 566 -0.09 32.51 6.76
C THR A 566 -0.68 32.70 5.38
N LEU A 567 -2.00 32.56 5.27
CA LEU A 567 -2.74 32.74 4.03
C LEU A 567 -3.55 34.03 4.05
N LYS A 568 -3.40 34.85 2.99
CA LYS A 568 -4.28 36.00 2.71
C LYS A 568 -5.59 35.56 2.05
N LYS A 569 -5.51 34.51 1.20
CA LYS A 569 -6.64 33.90 0.48
C LYS A 569 -6.54 32.38 0.63
N VAL A 570 -7.67 31.74 0.88
CA VAL A 570 -7.77 30.27 1.00
C VAL A 570 -7.96 29.65 -0.39
N GLY A 571 -7.35 28.52 -0.61
CA GLY A 571 -7.45 27.70 -1.83
C GLY A 571 -6.74 26.38 -1.68
N ASP A 572 -6.89 25.52 -2.67
CA ASP A 572 -6.15 24.24 -2.74
C ASP A 572 -4.68 24.52 -3.06
N THR A 573 -3.78 23.70 -2.54
CA THR A 573 -2.34 23.80 -2.82
C THR A 573 -1.67 22.43 -2.74
N PHE A 574 -0.44 22.34 -3.25
CA PHE A 574 0.39 21.14 -3.18
C PHE A 574 1.64 21.47 -2.36
N LEU A 575 1.69 20.99 -1.11
CA LEU A 575 2.86 21.19 -0.26
C LEU A 575 3.97 20.22 -0.65
N ASN A 576 5.16 20.77 -0.92
CA ASN A 576 6.32 20.02 -1.38
C ASN A 576 7.20 19.58 -0.20
N PHE A 577 7.54 18.28 -0.18
CA PHE A 577 8.31 17.60 0.87
C PHE A 577 9.59 16.94 0.33
N GLU A 578 10.09 17.31 -0.83
CA GLU A 578 11.25 16.68 -1.46
C GLU A 578 12.54 16.75 -0.63
N THR A 579 12.61 17.65 0.36
CA THR A 579 13.75 17.76 1.28
C THR A 579 13.60 16.93 2.55
N TRP A 580 12.42 16.34 2.78
CA TRP A 580 12.08 15.53 3.93
C TRP A 580 12.51 14.07 3.73
N GLY A 581 12.60 13.32 4.82
CA GLY A 581 12.99 11.92 4.80
C GLY A 581 11.81 10.98 4.54
N LYS A 582 11.13 10.55 5.59
CA LYS A 582 10.02 9.58 5.51
C LYS A 582 9.10 9.73 6.73
N GLY A 583 7.80 9.79 6.50
CA GLY A 583 6.87 9.89 7.63
C GLY A 583 5.46 10.35 7.30
N GLN A 584 4.84 11.11 8.22
CA GLN A 584 3.43 11.55 8.17
C GLN A 584 3.32 13.07 8.28
N VAL A 585 2.32 13.64 7.63
CA VAL A 585 2.04 15.07 7.62
C VAL A 585 0.64 15.38 8.12
N TYR A 586 0.53 16.41 8.96
CA TYR A 586 -0.74 16.93 9.47
C TYR A 586 -0.85 18.43 9.20
N VAL A 587 -2.01 18.89 8.74
CA VAL A 587 -2.30 20.31 8.55
C VAL A 587 -3.60 20.65 9.26
N ASN A 588 -3.56 21.62 10.18
CA ASN A 588 -4.73 22.04 11.00
C ASN A 588 -5.49 20.86 11.66
N GLY A 589 -4.79 19.81 12.07
CA GLY A 589 -5.37 18.63 12.69
C GLY A 589 -5.82 17.53 11.72
N HIS A 590 -5.78 17.78 10.41
CA HIS A 590 -6.10 16.77 9.38
C HIS A 590 -4.84 16.01 8.98
N ALA A 591 -4.92 14.68 8.93
CA ALA A 591 -3.86 13.84 8.40
C ALA A 591 -3.83 13.94 6.88
N MET A 592 -2.71 14.42 6.31
CA MET A 592 -2.57 14.59 4.87
C MET A 592 -2.09 13.32 4.18
N GLY A 593 -1.22 12.57 4.81
CA GLY A 593 -0.69 11.32 4.26
C GLY A 593 0.79 11.12 4.52
N ARG A 594 1.30 10.03 3.96
CA ARG A 594 2.71 9.65 4.03
C ARG A 594 3.55 10.44 3.03
N ILE A 595 4.78 10.73 3.43
CA ILE A 595 5.85 11.23 2.59
C ILE A 595 7.02 10.27 2.61
N TRP A 596 7.75 10.19 1.51
CA TRP A 596 9.01 9.46 1.42
C TRP A 596 9.90 10.09 0.34
N SER A 597 11.11 10.46 0.69
CA SER A 597 12.07 11.14 -0.21
C SER A 597 12.31 10.41 -1.53
N ILE A 598 12.19 9.06 -1.56
CA ILE A 598 12.45 8.29 -2.78
C ILE A 598 11.47 8.61 -3.92
N GLY A 599 10.29 9.16 -3.61
CA GLY A 599 9.26 9.46 -4.61
C GLY A 599 8.52 8.22 -5.12
N PRO A 600 7.71 8.35 -6.19
CA PRO A 600 7.66 9.43 -7.17
C PRO A 600 6.89 10.67 -6.71
N GLN A 601 6.01 10.55 -5.71
CA GLN A 601 5.24 11.64 -5.15
C GLN A 601 6.10 12.49 -4.22
N GLN A 602 6.30 13.77 -4.55
CA GLN A 602 7.05 14.72 -3.71
C GLN A 602 6.15 15.79 -3.09
N THR A 603 4.91 15.91 -3.54
CA THR A 603 3.93 16.85 -3.00
C THR A 603 2.72 16.16 -2.42
N LEU A 604 2.14 16.73 -1.36
CA LEU A 604 0.83 16.33 -0.85
C LEU A 604 -0.23 17.37 -1.25
N TYR A 605 -1.37 16.89 -1.74
CA TYR A 605 -2.55 17.71 -1.97
C TYR A 605 -3.14 18.20 -0.65
N ILE A 606 -3.30 19.49 -0.50
CA ILE A 606 -3.90 20.16 0.66
C ILE A 606 -5.21 20.80 0.24
N PRO A 607 -6.36 20.22 0.60
CA PRO A 607 -7.66 20.79 0.28
C PRO A 607 -7.88 22.15 0.96
N GLY A 608 -8.28 23.16 0.21
CA GLY A 608 -8.54 24.50 0.73
C GLY A 608 -9.62 24.54 1.80
N CYS A 609 -10.58 23.59 1.78
CA CYS A 609 -11.61 23.47 2.81
C CYS A 609 -11.07 23.11 4.21
N TRP A 610 -9.83 22.65 4.32
CA TRP A 610 -9.12 22.37 5.59
C TRP A 610 -8.16 23.50 5.97
N LEU A 611 -8.02 24.51 5.12
CA LEU A 611 -7.20 25.69 5.37
C LEU A 611 -8.07 26.88 5.83
N LYS A 612 -7.43 27.85 6.47
CA LYS A 612 -8.09 29.07 6.95
C LYS A 612 -7.29 30.32 6.59
N LYS A 613 -7.98 31.44 6.46
CA LYS A 613 -7.32 32.74 6.35
C LYS A 613 -6.55 33.03 7.63
N GLY A 614 -5.34 33.55 7.50
CA GLY A 614 -4.43 33.75 8.61
C GLY A 614 -3.51 32.56 8.86
N LYS A 615 -3.20 32.27 10.10
CA LYS A 615 -2.21 31.27 10.53
C LYS A 615 -2.75 29.84 10.37
N ASN A 616 -2.02 29.00 9.66
CA ASN A 616 -2.25 27.57 9.51
C ASN A 616 -1.07 26.80 10.14
N GLU A 617 -1.36 25.72 10.82
CA GLU A 617 -0.37 24.84 11.43
C GLU A 617 -0.02 23.66 10.51
N ILE A 618 1.24 23.29 10.49
CA ILE A 618 1.72 22.04 9.90
C ILE A 618 2.59 21.30 10.91
N ILE A 619 2.38 20.00 11.03
CA ILE A 619 3.22 19.07 11.79
C ILE A 619 3.70 17.97 10.85
N VAL A 620 4.99 17.66 10.91
CA VAL A 620 5.59 16.54 10.20
C VAL A 620 6.24 15.60 11.21
N LEU A 621 5.84 14.35 11.18
CA LEU A 621 6.55 13.25 11.84
C LEU A 621 7.54 12.68 10.81
N ASP A 622 8.84 12.83 11.04
CA ASP A 622 9.88 12.31 10.14
C ASP A 622 10.76 11.28 10.87
N VAL A 623 10.68 10.02 10.43
CA VAL A 623 11.41 8.89 11.03
C VAL A 623 12.83 8.74 10.49
N VAL A 624 13.17 9.42 9.39
CA VAL A 624 14.51 9.43 8.77
C VAL A 624 15.24 10.73 9.11
N GLY A 625 14.54 11.83 9.09
CA GLY A 625 15.05 13.19 9.26
C GLY A 625 15.22 13.93 7.92
N PRO A 626 14.83 15.22 7.88
CA PRO A 626 14.92 16.03 6.68
C PRO A 626 16.37 16.46 6.37
N ARG A 627 16.68 16.69 5.10
CA ARG A 627 17.89 17.42 4.69
C ARG A 627 17.78 18.90 5.07
N GLU A 628 16.59 19.47 4.88
CA GLU A 628 16.19 20.80 5.30
C GLU A 628 14.73 20.77 5.78
N PRO A 629 14.41 21.28 6.97
CA PRO A 629 13.04 21.25 7.51
C PRO A 629 12.18 22.38 6.92
N VAL A 630 12.09 22.44 5.59
CA VAL A 630 11.38 23.48 4.85
C VAL A 630 10.27 22.91 4.00
N VAL A 631 9.21 23.69 3.81
CA VAL A 631 8.04 23.36 3.00
C VAL A 631 7.64 24.57 2.18
N TRP A 632 7.09 24.36 0.98
CA TRP A 632 6.46 25.40 0.17
C TRP A 632 5.24 24.81 -0.54
N GLY A 633 4.30 25.67 -0.93
CA GLY A 633 3.12 25.27 -1.70
C GLY A 633 3.22 25.68 -3.14
N GLN A 634 3.04 24.73 -4.05
CA GLN A 634 3.06 24.96 -5.50
C GLN A 634 1.68 24.77 -6.14
N ALA A 635 1.52 25.27 -7.36
CA ALA A 635 0.25 25.29 -8.07
C ALA A 635 -0.08 23.96 -8.77
N THR A 636 0.90 23.09 -8.94
CA THR A 636 0.78 21.79 -9.61
C THR A 636 1.40 20.71 -8.75
N PRO A 637 0.85 19.47 -8.74
CA PRO A 637 1.50 18.37 -8.02
C PRO A 637 2.80 17.96 -8.69
N GLU A 638 3.73 17.39 -7.88
CA GLU A 638 4.90 16.66 -8.36
C GLU A 638 4.71 15.17 -8.01
N LEU A 639 4.29 14.40 -9.00
CA LEU A 639 3.96 12.96 -8.86
C LEU A 639 4.96 12.03 -9.58
N ASN A 640 6.01 12.56 -10.21
CA ASN A 640 6.95 11.76 -11.00
C ASN A 640 8.41 12.13 -10.80
N LYS A 641 8.79 12.47 -9.57
CA LYS A 641 10.20 12.79 -9.24
C LYS A 641 10.77 11.74 -8.31
N LEU A 642 11.61 10.86 -8.86
CA LEU A 642 12.35 9.85 -8.09
C LEU A 642 13.66 10.43 -7.53
N GLN A 643 14.00 10.05 -6.29
CA GLN A 643 15.25 10.32 -5.62
C GLN A 643 15.81 9.01 -5.02
N LEU A 644 15.98 8.00 -5.89
CA LEU A 644 16.44 6.68 -5.49
C LEU A 644 17.90 6.74 -5.02
N GLU A 645 18.25 5.89 -4.08
CA GLU A 645 19.63 5.63 -3.71
C GLU A 645 20.41 5.16 -4.94
N LYS A 646 21.72 5.39 -4.94
CA LYS A 646 22.58 4.85 -6.01
C LYS A 646 22.45 3.32 -5.99
N SER A 647 22.41 2.73 -7.18
CA SER A 647 22.41 1.28 -7.33
C SER A 647 23.63 0.66 -6.63
N ASN A 648 23.41 -0.41 -5.89
CA ASN A 648 24.47 -1.20 -5.25
C ASN A 648 25.07 -2.26 -6.18
N LYS A 649 24.78 -2.19 -7.48
CA LYS A 649 25.30 -3.15 -8.48
C LYS A 649 26.81 -3.06 -8.59
N HIS A 650 27.44 -4.22 -8.74
CA HIS A 650 28.88 -4.41 -8.85
C HIS A 650 29.30 -4.64 -10.31
N ASN A 651 28.74 -3.90 -11.27
CA ASN A 651 28.89 -4.12 -12.70
C ASN A 651 29.75 -3.04 -13.40
N ALA A 652 30.59 -2.32 -12.68
CA ALA A 652 31.48 -1.32 -13.27
C ALA A 652 32.43 -1.98 -14.29
N PRO A 653 32.50 -1.52 -15.55
CA PRO A 653 33.31 -2.17 -16.59
C PRO A 653 34.80 -2.30 -16.25
N GLY A 654 35.36 -1.36 -15.49
CA GLY A 654 36.76 -1.37 -15.04
C GLY A 654 37.07 -2.43 -13.96
N ASP A 655 36.06 -3.02 -13.35
CA ASP A 655 36.20 -4.07 -12.32
C ASP A 655 36.11 -5.49 -12.87
N ARG A 656 35.72 -5.63 -14.17
CA ARG A 656 35.68 -6.93 -14.83
C ARG A 656 37.10 -7.43 -15.10
N PRO A 657 37.53 -8.62 -14.60
CA PRO A 657 38.83 -9.16 -14.88
C PRO A 657 38.93 -9.64 -16.34
N ASP A 658 40.13 -9.52 -16.90
CA ASP A 658 40.45 -10.20 -18.15
C ASP A 658 40.87 -11.67 -17.85
N LEU A 659 39.98 -12.59 -18.12
CA LEU A 659 40.20 -14.03 -17.92
C LEU A 659 40.72 -14.74 -19.18
N ASN A 660 40.96 -14.05 -20.29
CA ASN A 660 41.37 -14.68 -21.55
C ASN A 660 42.72 -15.40 -21.41
N SER A 661 43.63 -14.91 -20.56
CA SER A 661 44.92 -15.54 -20.26
C SER A 661 44.93 -16.38 -18.98
N ALA A 662 43.81 -16.40 -18.22
CA ALA A 662 43.74 -17.12 -16.97
C ALA A 662 43.40 -18.61 -17.19
N THR A 663 44.04 -19.50 -16.44
CA THR A 663 43.73 -20.93 -16.46
C THR A 663 42.69 -21.25 -15.37
N PRO A 664 41.52 -21.84 -15.71
CA PRO A 664 40.55 -22.25 -14.70
C PRO A 664 41.13 -23.34 -13.80
N ALA A 665 40.68 -23.37 -12.56
CA ALA A 665 41.00 -24.42 -11.61
C ALA A 665 40.54 -25.82 -12.15
N THR A 666 41.41 -26.80 -12.06
CA THR A 666 41.05 -28.19 -12.43
C THR A 666 40.36 -28.85 -11.24
N PHE A 667 39.21 -29.45 -11.47
CA PHE A 667 38.47 -30.17 -10.45
C PHE A 667 38.92 -31.60 -10.27
N SER A 668 38.74 -32.14 -9.08
CA SER A 668 39.13 -33.55 -8.78
C SER A 668 38.39 -34.60 -9.62
N THR A 669 37.27 -34.22 -10.23
CA THR A 669 36.51 -35.03 -11.18
C THR A 669 37.11 -35.01 -12.59
N GLY A 670 38.17 -34.22 -12.80
CA GLY A 670 38.82 -34.01 -14.10
C GLY A 670 38.25 -32.82 -14.87
N GLY A 671 39.15 -32.07 -15.53
CA GLY A 671 38.75 -30.91 -16.37
C GLY A 671 38.67 -29.55 -15.64
N GLY A 672 38.66 -28.46 -16.42
CA GLY A 672 38.64 -27.09 -15.95
C GLY A 672 37.20 -26.53 -15.71
N SER A 673 36.18 -27.39 -15.77
CA SER A 673 34.81 -27.04 -15.45
C SER A 673 34.15 -28.09 -14.57
N ALA A 674 33.22 -27.69 -13.72
CA ALA A 674 32.41 -28.57 -12.89
C ALA A 674 30.92 -28.52 -13.30
N THR A 675 30.19 -29.55 -12.92
CA THR A 675 28.74 -29.65 -13.14
C THR A 675 28.02 -29.85 -11.82
N ALA A 676 27.20 -28.92 -11.43
CA ALA A 676 26.34 -29.04 -10.25
C ALA A 676 25.11 -29.93 -10.56
N LYS A 677 24.69 -30.72 -9.57
CA LYS A 677 23.51 -31.58 -9.66
C LYS A 677 22.24 -30.77 -9.38
N PRO A 678 21.10 -31.19 -9.95
CA PRO A 678 19.80 -30.65 -9.52
C PRO A 678 19.56 -30.90 -8.02
N GLY A 679 18.93 -29.97 -7.32
CA GLY A 679 18.59 -30.08 -5.90
C GLY A 679 18.70 -28.74 -5.19
N ASN A 680 18.38 -28.72 -3.89
CA ASN A 680 18.38 -27.53 -3.04
C ASN A 680 19.35 -27.64 -1.83
N GLY A 681 20.23 -28.63 -1.80
CA GLY A 681 21.23 -28.81 -0.75
C GLY A 681 22.63 -28.36 -1.15
N TRP A 682 23.51 -28.26 -0.16
CA TRP A 682 24.92 -27.94 -0.34
C TRP A 682 25.63 -28.94 -1.23
N GLN A 683 26.47 -28.47 -2.14
CA GLN A 683 27.31 -29.24 -3.04
C GLN A 683 28.76 -28.79 -2.95
N THR A 684 29.69 -29.73 -2.82
CA THR A 684 31.14 -29.43 -2.68
C THR A 684 31.88 -29.84 -3.95
N PHE A 685 32.67 -28.94 -4.49
CA PHE A 685 33.51 -29.11 -5.68
C PHE A 685 34.98 -28.96 -5.29
N ARG A 686 35.70 -30.08 -5.19
CA ARG A 686 37.10 -30.11 -4.81
C ARG A 686 37.99 -29.85 -6.00
N PHE A 687 39.01 -29.04 -5.80
CA PHE A 687 40.07 -28.83 -6.80
C PHE A 687 41.07 -30.01 -6.78
N GLN A 688 41.66 -30.32 -7.92
CA GLN A 688 42.68 -31.35 -8.05
C GLN A 688 43.95 -30.97 -7.31
N ALA A 689 44.32 -29.69 -7.28
CA ALA A 689 45.39 -29.10 -6.51
C ALA A 689 44.91 -27.82 -5.82
N PRO A 690 45.44 -27.47 -4.63
CA PRO A 690 45.08 -26.21 -3.99
C PRO A 690 45.32 -25.00 -4.90
N GLN A 691 44.33 -24.10 -4.96
CA GLN A 691 44.40 -22.86 -5.71
C GLN A 691 44.82 -21.76 -4.77
N LYS A 692 45.58 -20.79 -5.28
CA LYS A 692 46.04 -19.65 -4.48
C LYS A 692 45.72 -18.33 -5.18
N GLY A 693 45.06 -17.41 -4.49
CA GLY A 693 44.70 -16.11 -5.00
C GLY A 693 44.01 -15.25 -3.97
N ARG A 694 43.92 -13.97 -4.25
CA ARG A 694 43.11 -13.02 -3.46
C ARG A 694 41.68 -12.90 -3.98
N HIS A 695 41.51 -13.08 -5.29
CA HIS A 695 40.21 -13.00 -5.94
C HIS A 695 39.78 -14.39 -6.39
N ILE A 696 38.49 -14.69 -6.21
CA ILE A 696 37.83 -15.82 -6.84
C ILE A 696 36.85 -15.32 -7.88
N ALA A 697 36.94 -15.81 -9.10
CA ALA A 697 35.98 -15.56 -10.16
C ALA A 697 35.24 -16.86 -10.51
N ILE A 698 33.92 -16.80 -10.60
CA ILE A 698 33.04 -17.93 -10.97
C ILE A 698 32.34 -17.56 -12.27
N GLU A 699 32.68 -18.30 -13.33
CA GLU A 699 32.06 -18.18 -14.65
C GLU A 699 30.97 -19.24 -14.79
N ILE A 700 29.69 -18.82 -14.78
CA ILE A 700 28.54 -19.71 -14.89
C ILE A 700 28.18 -19.87 -16.36
N LEU A 701 28.37 -21.06 -16.90
CA LEU A 701 28.20 -21.35 -18.32
C LEU A 701 26.76 -21.75 -18.71
N SER A 702 26.01 -22.34 -17.76
CA SER A 702 24.63 -22.78 -17.97
C SER A 702 23.91 -23.02 -16.65
N THR A 703 22.57 -23.09 -16.73
CA THR A 703 21.68 -23.35 -15.59
C THR A 703 20.97 -24.71 -15.70
N GLN A 704 20.38 -25.22 -14.60
CA GLN A 704 19.73 -26.54 -14.52
C GLN A 704 18.46 -26.64 -15.39
N LYS A 705 17.75 -25.54 -15.53
CA LYS A 705 16.58 -25.41 -16.41
C LYS A 705 16.77 -24.16 -17.24
N ASP A 706 16.34 -24.20 -18.49
CA ASP A 706 16.24 -23.02 -19.29
C ASP A 706 15.28 -22.06 -18.60
N GLY A 707 15.82 -20.96 -18.14
CA GLY A 707 15.14 -19.91 -17.41
C GLY A 707 15.65 -18.55 -17.84
N ASP A 708 14.90 -17.54 -17.53
CA ASP A 708 15.23 -16.14 -17.84
C ASP A 708 16.16 -15.49 -16.81
N ARG A 709 16.69 -16.26 -15.86
CA ARG A 709 17.52 -15.78 -14.73
C ARG A 709 18.54 -16.84 -14.29
N THR A 710 19.62 -16.39 -13.64
CA THR A 710 20.62 -17.22 -12.95
C THR A 710 20.66 -16.80 -11.49
N ALA A 711 20.74 -17.77 -10.55
CA ALA A 711 20.73 -17.49 -9.11
C ALA A 711 21.66 -18.40 -8.30
N ILE A 712 22.26 -17.85 -7.23
CA ILE A 712 23.05 -18.56 -6.22
C ILE A 712 22.62 -18.08 -4.84
N ALA A 713 22.28 -19.01 -3.92
CA ALA A 713 21.96 -18.63 -2.56
C ALA A 713 23.24 -18.35 -1.76
N GLU A 714 24.16 -19.33 -1.68
CA GLU A 714 25.36 -19.20 -0.83
C GLU A 714 26.57 -19.87 -1.42
N LEU A 715 27.74 -19.31 -1.09
CA LEU A 715 29.05 -19.86 -1.40
C LEU A 715 29.93 -19.95 -0.15
N TYR A 716 30.71 -21.04 -0.05
CA TYR A 716 31.82 -21.16 0.87
C TYR A 716 33.07 -21.64 0.12
N LEU A 717 34.25 -21.34 0.70
CA LEU A 717 35.52 -21.86 0.26
C LEU A 717 36.14 -22.68 1.40
N GLN A 718 36.74 -23.83 1.08
CA GLN A 718 37.53 -24.61 2.04
C GLN A 718 39.00 -24.25 1.93
N GLY A 719 39.63 -24.02 3.06
CA GLY A 719 41.07 -23.76 3.18
C GLY A 719 41.91 -25.05 3.05
N ALA A 720 43.23 -24.91 3.23
CA ALA A 720 44.20 -26.03 3.16
C ALA A 720 43.93 -27.08 4.25
N ASP A 721 43.34 -26.70 5.36
CA ASP A 721 42.95 -27.60 6.47
C ASP A 721 41.59 -28.29 6.24
N GLY A 722 40.95 -28.03 5.10
CA GLY A 722 39.65 -28.58 4.75
C GLY A 722 38.44 -27.91 5.46
N LYS A 723 38.69 -26.87 6.26
CA LYS A 723 37.63 -26.10 6.93
C LYS A 723 37.17 -24.94 6.04
N ARG A 724 35.94 -24.47 6.30
CA ARG A 724 35.41 -23.27 5.66
C ARG A 724 36.22 -22.03 6.05
N LEU A 725 36.63 -21.24 5.08
CA LEU A 725 37.26 -19.94 5.29
C LEU A 725 36.24 -18.93 5.85
N SER A 726 36.72 -18.04 6.74
CA SER A 726 35.91 -16.91 7.18
C SER A 726 35.53 -16.03 5.99
N ARG A 727 34.27 -15.65 5.91
CA ARG A 727 33.75 -14.73 4.90
C ARG A 727 33.75 -13.26 5.37
N GLU A 728 34.18 -13.00 6.61
CA GLU A 728 34.24 -11.64 7.17
C GLU A 728 35.02 -10.62 6.31
N PRO A 729 36.20 -10.97 5.76
CA PRO A 729 36.95 -10.03 4.91
C PRO A 729 36.48 -9.98 3.46
N TRP A 730 35.48 -10.77 3.07
CA TRP A 730 35.06 -10.84 1.67
C TRP A 730 34.31 -9.56 1.27
N THR A 731 34.56 -9.13 0.04
CA THR A 731 33.85 -8.00 -0.57
C THR A 731 33.46 -8.32 -2.01
N CYS A 732 32.37 -7.74 -2.46
CA CYS A 732 31.94 -7.82 -3.84
C CYS A 732 32.93 -7.04 -4.73
N LYS A 733 33.43 -7.68 -5.79
CA LYS A 733 34.32 -7.04 -6.75
C LYS A 733 33.60 -6.77 -8.08
N TYR A 734 32.90 -7.78 -8.61
CA TYR A 734 32.22 -7.67 -9.91
C TYR A 734 31.12 -8.71 -10.05
N ALA A 735 30.00 -8.31 -10.64
CA ALA A 735 28.97 -9.19 -11.19
C ALA A 735 28.44 -8.57 -12.48
N ASP A 736 28.37 -9.34 -13.55
CA ASP A 736 27.95 -8.83 -14.86
C ASP A 736 26.46 -8.49 -14.96
N SER A 737 25.63 -9.11 -14.11
CA SER A 737 24.20 -8.87 -13.99
C SER A 737 23.70 -9.07 -12.56
N GLU A 738 22.91 -8.15 -12.05
CA GLU A 738 22.34 -8.17 -10.71
C GLU A 738 20.95 -7.54 -10.72
N GLU A 739 19.98 -8.18 -10.09
CA GLU A 739 18.65 -7.62 -9.89
C GLU A 739 18.58 -6.81 -8.58
N ASP A 740 18.84 -5.51 -8.68
CA ASP A 740 18.88 -4.60 -7.54
C ASP A 740 17.50 -4.35 -6.90
N ASN A 741 16.45 -4.27 -7.71
CA ASN A 741 15.08 -4.00 -7.22
C ASN A 741 14.51 -5.09 -6.29
N GLY A 742 15.02 -6.34 -6.41
CA GLY A 742 14.66 -7.45 -5.54
C GLY A 742 15.68 -7.67 -4.41
N ASN A 743 16.69 -6.80 -4.28
CA ASN A 743 17.81 -6.98 -3.36
C ASN A 743 18.57 -8.31 -3.60
N HIS A 744 18.81 -8.63 -4.88
CA HIS A 744 19.50 -9.87 -5.30
C HIS A 744 20.91 -9.56 -5.84
N THR A 745 21.65 -8.73 -5.10
CA THR A 745 23.02 -8.32 -5.41
C THR A 745 24.07 -9.35 -4.95
N LEU A 746 25.30 -9.25 -5.44
CA LEU A 746 26.38 -10.24 -5.25
C LEU A 746 26.71 -10.52 -3.78
N ASP A 747 26.55 -9.57 -2.89
CA ASP A 747 26.76 -9.76 -1.44
C ASP A 747 25.91 -10.88 -0.84
N LYS A 748 24.80 -11.22 -1.48
CA LYS A 748 23.87 -12.28 -1.02
C LYS A 748 24.46 -13.68 -1.09
N VAL A 749 25.53 -13.89 -1.87
CA VAL A 749 26.15 -15.21 -1.95
C VAL A 749 27.10 -15.53 -0.76
N PHE A 750 27.31 -14.55 0.15
CA PHE A 750 28.13 -14.73 1.35
C PHE A 750 27.63 -13.95 2.57
N ASP A 751 26.33 -13.62 2.61
CA ASP A 751 25.71 -12.83 3.68
C ASP A 751 25.27 -13.67 4.89
N LEU A 752 25.61 -14.93 4.95
CA LEU A 752 25.26 -15.93 6.00
C LEU A 752 23.76 -16.28 6.05
N GLN A 753 23.04 -16.06 4.94
CA GLN A 753 21.61 -16.29 4.87
C GLN A 753 21.23 -17.22 3.71
N GLU A 754 20.95 -18.48 3.99
CA GLU A 754 20.54 -19.46 2.98
C GLU A 754 19.21 -19.12 2.27
N SER A 755 18.42 -18.18 2.82
CA SER A 755 17.15 -17.72 2.27
C SER A 755 17.29 -16.55 1.29
N THR A 756 18.38 -15.82 1.31
CA THR A 756 18.72 -14.78 0.34
C THR A 756 19.50 -15.37 -0.83
N TYR A 757 19.60 -14.65 -1.93
CA TYR A 757 20.33 -15.14 -3.09
C TYR A 757 20.71 -13.98 -4.02
N TRP A 758 21.85 -14.10 -4.70
CA TRP A 758 22.15 -13.33 -5.89
C TRP A 758 21.31 -13.84 -7.06
N GLN A 759 20.83 -12.91 -7.91
CA GLN A 759 20.09 -13.23 -9.13
C GLN A 759 20.38 -12.22 -10.22
N THR A 760 20.43 -12.69 -11.47
CA THR A 760 20.56 -11.83 -12.64
C THR A 760 19.26 -11.08 -12.94
N GLU A 761 19.36 -9.98 -13.69
CA GLU A 761 18.18 -9.35 -14.31
C GLU A 761 17.43 -10.35 -15.20
N LYS A 762 16.14 -10.07 -15.39
CA LYS A 762 15.27 -10.89 -16.25
C LYS A 762 15.82 -10.92 -17.68
N SER A 763 15.78 -12.10 -18.29
CA SER A 763 16.25 -12.36 -19.66
C SER A 763 17.76 -12.20 -19.89
N ALA A 764 18.55 -12.06 -18.81
CA ALA A 764 20.00 -12.17 -18.93
C ALA A 764 20.40 -13.63 -19.08
N ALA A 765 21.00 -13.98 -20.20
CA ALA A 765 21.42 -15.35 -20.53
C ALA A 765 22.88 -15.63 -20.12
N PRO A 766 23.22 -16.84 -19.64
CA PRO A 766 24.60 -17.23 -19.44
C PRO A 766 25.45 -17.08 -20.73
N PRO A 767 26.78 -16.91 -20.62
CA PRO A 767 27.60 -17.02 -19.38
C PRO A 767 27.57 -15.77 -18.51
N HIS A 768 27.58 -16.00 -17.18
CA HIS A 768 27.70 -14.95 -16.19
C HIS A 768 28.99 -15.01 -15.42
N LEU A 769 29.51 -13.86 -14.99
CA LEU A 769 30.75 -13.77 -14.26
C LEU A 769 30.53 -13.05 -12.91
N LEU A 770 30.89 -13.76 -11.83
CA LEU A 770 30.93 -13.22 -10.47
C LEU A 770 32.36 -13.18 -9.97
N VAL A 771 32.76 -12.09 -9.29
CA VAL A 771 34.09 -11.95 -8.68
C VAL A 771 33.97 -11.45 -7.25
N ILE A 772 34.62 -12.21 -6.33
CA ILE A 772 34.68 -11.87 -4.90
C ILE A 772 36.14 -11.63 -4.54
N ASP A 773 36.42 -10.53 -3.84
CA ASP A 773 37.71 -10.25 -3.20
C ASP A 773 37.69 -10.91 -1.80
N LEU A 774 38.61 -11.81 -1.52
CA LEU A 774 38.74 -12.55 -0.27
C LEU A 774 39.42 -11.75 0.84
N GLY A 775 39.79 -10.48 0.58
CA GLY A 775 40.47 -9.60 1.52
C GLY A 775 41.99 -9.84 1.60
N ALA A 776 42.45 -11.07 1.40
CA ALA A 776 43.83 -11.48 1.39
C ALA A 776 44.08 -12.67 0.45
N VAL A 777 45.33 -12.95 0.12
CA VAL A 777 45.66 -14.18 -0.62
C VAL A 777 45.34 -15.39 0.23
N GLN A 778 44.49 -16.26 -0.27
CA GLN A 778 44.06 -17.48 0.38
C GLN A 778 44.51 -18.72 -0.40
N THR A 779 44.66 -19.84 0.29
CA THR A 779 44.83 -21.18 -0.32
C THR A 779 43.53 -21.94 -0.21
N VAL A 780 42.92 -22.25 -1.37
CA VAL A 780 41.56 -22.80 -1.45
C VAL A 780 41.64 -24.21 -2.07
N THR A 781 40.96 -25.16 -1.42
CA THR A 781 40.93 -26.58 -1.85
C THR A 781 39.60 -27.04 -2.41
N ALA A 782 38.52 -26.29 -2.11
CA ALA A 782 37.19 -26.60 -2.62
C ALA A 782 36.27 -25.34 -2.63
N LEU A 783 35.30 -25.37 -3.52
CA LEU A 783 34.14 -24.47 -3.54
C LEU A 783 32.92 -25.23 -3.03
N GLU A 784 32.16 -24.65 -2.11
CA GLU A 784 30.84 -25.13 -1.72
C GLU A 784 29.79 -24.18 -2.25
N TYR A 785 28.73 -24.74 -2.80
CA TYR A 785 27.63 -24.03 -3.46
C TYR A 785 26.28 -24.47 -2.91
N LEU A 786 25.44 -23.52 -2.57
CA LEU A 786 24.03 -23.71 -2.24
C LEU A 786 23.15 -23.11 -3.33
N PRO A 787 22.31 -23.90 -4.00
CA PRO A 787 21.29 -23.36 -4.91
C PRO A 787 20.17 -22.69 -4.12
N ARG A 788 19.38 -21.88 -4.80
CA ARG A 788 18.16 -21.24 -4.26
C ARG A 788 17.20 -22.29 -3.67
N ALA A 789 16.63 -22.01 -2.48
CA ALA A 789 15.87 -22.96 -1.66
C ALA A 789 14.56 -23.49 -2.31
N GLU A 790 13.95 -22.77 -3.23
CA GLU A 790 12.72 -23.16 -3.90
C GLU A 790 12.98 -24.36 -4.83
N GLN A 791 12.40 -25.49 -4.48
CA GLN A 791 12.54 -26.72 -5.29
C GLN A 791 12.01 -26.48 -6.72
N GLY A 792 12.89 -26.65 -7.69
CA GLY A 792 12.56 -26.45 -9.10
C GLY A 792 12.55 -25.01 -9.59
N ALA A 793 12.99 -24.03 -8.77
CA ALA A 793 13.17 -22.66 -9.23
C ALA A 793 14.13 -22.59 -10.44
N PRO A 794 13.82 -21.85 -11.50
CA PRO A 794 14.72 -21.64 -12.62
C PRO A 794 15.97 -20.89 -12.16
N GLY A 795 17.11 -21.11 -12.85
CA GLY A 795 18.32 -20.34 -12.64
C GLY A 795 19.39 -20.95 -11.75
N SER A 796 19.19 -22.12 -11.14
CA SER A 796 20.26 -22.82 -10.40
C SER A 796 21.45 -23.13 -11.34
N MET A 797 22.66 -22.83 -10.86
CA MET A 797 23.92 -23.06 -11.59
C MET A 797 24.07 -24.54 -12.01
N LYS A 798 24.50 -24.79 -13.23
CA LYS A 798 24.78 -26.14 -13.75
C LYS A 798 26.27 -26.28 -14.10
N ASN A 799 26.72 -25.77 -15.24
CA ASN A 799 28.11 -25.85 -15.64
C ASN A 799 28.81 -24.53 -15.31
N PHE A 800 30.00 -24.63 -14.74
CA PHE A 800 30.74 -23.45 -14.33
C PHE A 800 32.26 -23.69 -14.28
N LYS A 801 33.04 -22.62 -14.31
CA LYS A 801 34.47 -22.59 -14.09
C LYS A 801 34.81 -21.71 -12.90
N VAL A 802 35.94 -21.97 -12.27
CA VAL A 802 36.46 -21.17 -11.16
C VAL A 802 37.89 -20.72 -11.49
N TYR A 803 38.17 -19.47 -11.23
CA TYR A 803 39.50 -18.89 -11.39
C TYR A 803 39.94 -18.28 -10.07
N MET A 804 41.22 -18.46 -9.72
CA MET A 804 41.83 -17.81 -8.57
C MET A 804 43.04 -16.99 -9.05
N TYR A 805 43.11 -15.73 -8.61
CA TYR A 805 44.19 -14.84 -9.00
C TYR A 805 44.53 -13.77 -7.95
#